data_428cdcc57639b294ef4b85ebc612af01
#
_entry.id   428cdcc57639b294ef4b85ebc612af01
#
_cell.length_a   1.000
_cell.length_b   1.000
_cell.length_c   1.000
_cell.angle_alpha   90.00
_cell.angle_beta   90.00
_cell.angle_gamma   90.00
#
_symmetry.space_group_name_H-M   'P 1'
#
loop_
_entity.id
_entity.type
_entity.pdbx_description
1 polymer ?
#
loop_
_entity_poly.entity_id
_entity_poly.type
_entity_poly.pdbx_seq_one_letter_code
_entity_poly.pdbx_strand_id
1 'polypeptide(L)'
;MKKLIVLIFLCSFSLIYAQGEANIWYFGENAGIDFNVGTPVAISDGKIDTREGCSSFSDANGNLLFYSDGTIVWNKNHIPMPNGIGLKGNASSTQSAMIIPKPKSSTEYYLFTVGARVNGGEYGFYYYTIDMSRNHGLGDVVAGPIDLNEGKSEDWSEKVAAINGKECETFWVLSYVQNQFKAYKVTNNGVAKDPVTSTVDYFANDKRGYLKISPDGKKIAIAHMGDERFILYDFDNETGLVANQQILNLTAPNNAPYGAEFSGNGEKLYVTGSNDFYSENDSEYNNPENHTSTLYQFDISKNTTAQINNSRVVLDSRNLFRSALQLGPDQKIYRSMSATYNAGIPFLSVIEDPENDGTDSNYKHNAINLGSKRSTQGLPPFIASIFYLIEIKNQENDEIITNQNINLCLGNNYTFNTENLPGNPIFNWEFNGSTIATTKSLTISNIQKSDAGLYNLEVDLVDDCGKSILYKGKFEIEVYDPPTAPPTIIYDQCDVDENSLDGITLFNLNSKLSEITNNNTDLEVLFFASENDFENDKPITNPSEYISASNSNIVLKITDKISNCFSIGTMEINAYPTSLDVYESHYLCENDLGIGTNSSIESDVAQFDFEAKRAAIKTIFSNYDIVVELYHNINNLQLQTNPILGTQTFPNSEIFVRISNKDNNNCISVGKFNLVINKIPLPNYMNEEVILCIGNIEDTPQIYTVELDGNTNINGDEYQWYFNNMPIINATNPVHFAEKEGVYEVKVLRNYENNTSTTSDNSTCEGFSVFNVKESNIPVLYSEDITIQDDSSNNTITINTDNLGLGSYEFALNNFNGNYQDEPFFENIPAGFHKIYVKDKNGCGFTVLEVSVIGFPKFFTPNNDGINDTWRIPGANNHFYPTSNIYIFDRFGKIITSLNPNEKGWDGTLNGKLLPSTDYWYSVELIDKQGNTRVKKGHFSLIRR
;
A
#
# COMPACT_ATOMS: atom_id res chain seq x y z
N MET A 1 -23.95 34.85 -85.81
CA MET A 1 -24.26 33.43 -85.36
C MET A 1 -23.60 33.15 -84.04
N LYS A 2 -24.36 33.31 -82.96
CA LYS A 2 -23.89 33.02 -81.61
C LYS A 2 -24.15 31.51 -81.29
N LYS A 3 -23.11 30.70 -81.07
CA LYS A 3 -23.27 29.33 -80.63
C LYS A 3 -23.49 29.36 -79.14
N LEU A 4 -24.63 28.88 -78.71
CA LEU A 4 -24.97 28.60 -77.30
C LEU A 4 -24.33 27.27 -76.90
N ILE A 5 -23.38 27.28 -76.05
CA ILE A 5 -22.85 26.09 -75.42
C ILE A 5 -23.65 25.87 -74.11
N VAL A 6 -24.47 24.84 -74.10
CA VAL A 6 -25.16 24.36 -72.91
C VAL A 6 -24.18 23.43 -72.19
N LEU A 7 -23.68 23.89 -71.05
CA LEU A 7 -22.90 23.11 -70.12
C LEU A 7 -23.87 22.27 -69.28
N ILE A 8 -23.99 20.97 -69.57
CA ILE A 8 -24.69 20.00 -68.67
C ILE A 8 -23.79 19.69 -67.49
N PHE A 9 -24.12 20.27 -66.33
CA PHE A 9 -23.55 19.86 -65.06
C PHE A 9 -24.17 18.50 -64.66
N LEU A 10 -23.51 17.39 -64.96
CA LEU A 10 -23.85 16.12 -64.33
C LEU A 10 -23.45 16.26 -62.86
N CYS A 11 -24.40 16.58 -62.00
CA CYS A 11 -24.30 16.29 -60.61
C CYS A 11 -24.30 14.75 -60.42
N SER A 12 -23.14 14.16 -60.36
CA SER A 12 -23.01 12.82 -59.78
C SER A 12 -23.33 12.94 -58.28
N PHE A 13 -24.57 12.62 -57.92
CA PHE A 13 -24.92 12.29 -56.55
C PHE A 13 -24.15 10.97 -56.25
N SER A 14 -22.97 11.04 -55.64
CA SER A 14 -22.43 9.94 -54.94
C SER A 14 -23.43 9.61 -53.83
N LEU A 15 -24.08 8.48 -53.93
CA LEU A 15 -24.86 7.91 -52.86
C LEU A 15 -23.85 7.52 -51.75
N ILE A 16 -23.68 8.41 -50.78
CA ILE A 16 -22.92 8.13 -49.56
C ILE A 16 -23.74 7.07 -48.81
N TYR A 17 -23.34 5.81 -48.84
CA TYR A 17 -23.89 4.78 -47.98
C TYR A 17 -23.29 5.02 -46.60
N ALA A 18 -24.01 5.74 -45.75
CA ALA A 18 -23.67 5.88 -44.34
C ALA A 18 -23.99 4.57 -43.62
N GLN A 19 -23.13 4.08 -42.74
CA GLN A 19 -23.38 2.96 -41.84
C GLN A 19 -24.19 3.44 -40.63
N GLY A 20 -25.48 3.80 -40.88
CA GLY A 20 -26.32 4.40 -39.84
C GLY A 20 -27.13 3.42 -39.01
N GLU A 21 -26.97 2.13 -39.22
CA GLU A 21 -27.78 1.09 -38.58
C GLU A 21 -27.74 1.12 -37.05
N ALA A 22 -26.67 1.66 -36.46
CA ALA A 22 -26.46 1.80 -35.03
C ALA A 22 -26.64 3.23 -34.50
N ASN A 23 -27.23 4.17 -35.28
CA ASN A 23 -27.25 5.59 -34.90
C ASN A 23 -28.28 5.95 -33.85
N ILE A 24 -29.33 5.16 -33.61
CA ILE A 24 -30.34 5.42 -32.58
C ILE A 24 -30.44 4.26 -31.62
N TRP A 25 -30.26 4.58 -30.33
CA TRP A 25 -30.33 3.59 -29.27
C TRP A 25 -31.50 3.87 -28.35
N TYR A 26 -32.25 2.83 -27.96
CA TYR A 26 -33.23 2.85 -26.89
C TYR A 26 -32.86 1.80 -25.84
N PHE A 27 -32.85 2.19 -24.58
CA PHE A 27 -32.39 1.34 -23.44
C PHE A 27 -32.97 1.82 -22.11
N GLY A 28 -32.76 1.05 -21.04
CA GLY A 28 -33.04 1.42 -19.67
C GLY A 28 -34.49 1.82 -19.39
N GLU A 29 -34.71 2.83 -18.57
CA GLU A 29 -36.04 3.37 -18.22
C GLU A 29 -36.41 4.48 -19.20
N ASN A 30 -36.89 4.10 -20.39
CA ASN A 30 -37.30 4.98 -21.50
C ASN A 30 -36.22 5.96 -21.98
N ALA A 31 -34.95 5.59 -21.85
CA ALA A 31 -33.81 6.39 -22.28
C ALA A 31 -33.43 6.06 -23.75
N GLY A 32 -32.77 6.99 -24.40
CA GLY A 32 -32.17 6.80 -25.70
C GLY A 32 -31.11 7.83 -26.01
N ILE A 33 -30.33 7.57 -27.05
CA ILE A 33 -29.37 8.51 -27.64
C ILE A 33 -29.43 8.46 -29.16
N ASP A 34 -29.19 9.60 -29.77
CA ASP A 34 -29.15 9.80 -31.23
C ASP A 34 -27.76 10.29 -31.64
N PHE A 35 -27.08 9.56 -32.51
CA PHE A 35 -25.76 9.87 -33.07
C PHE A 35 -25.81 10.62 -34.43
N ASN A 36 -26.99 10.84 -35.03
CA ASN A 36 -27.10 11.44 -36.35
C ASN A 36 -26.63 12.91 -36.43
N VAL A 37 -26.51 13.58 -35.29
CA VAL A 37 -26.14 15.00 -35.22
C VAL A 37 -24.66 15.24 -34.91
N GLY A 38 -23.82 14.21 -34.99
CA GLY A 38 -22.39 14.25 -34.72
C GLY A 38 -22.09 13.97 -33.26
N THR A 39 -22.26 14.92 -32.35
CA THR A 39 -22.19 14.65 -30.90
C THR A 39 -23.49 13.95 -30.48
N PRO A 40 -23.40 12.80 -29.76
CA PRO A 40 -24.59 12.05 -29.38
C PRO A 40 -25.49 12.85 -28.42
N VAL A 41 -26.79 12.87 -28.74
CA VAL A 41 -27.81 13.62 -28.01
C VAL A 41 -28.79 12.67 -27.33
N ALA A 42 -29.12 12.94 -26.09
CA ALA A 42 -30.14 12.19 -25.36
C ALA A 42 -31.54 12.40 -25.98
N ILE A 43 -32.27 11.31 -26.21
CA ILE A 43 -33.68 11.28 -26.63
C ILE A 43 -34.53 10.59 -25.56
N SER A 44 -35.83 10.96 -25.49
CA SER A 44 -36.68 10.55 -24.36
C SER A 44 -38.06 10.05 -24.75
N ASP A 45 -38.28 9.78 -26.02
CA ASP A 45 -39.56 9.37 -26.61
C ASP A 45 -39.75 7.84 -26.65
N GLY A 46 -38.69 7.07 -26.36
CA GLY A 46 -38.73 5.61 -26.33
C GLY A 46 -39.71 5.02 -25.29
N LYS A 47 -40.08 3.74 -25.53
CA LYS A 47 -41.03 3.00 -24.69
C LYS A 47 -40.40 1.80 -23.97
N ILE A 48 -39.11 1.54 -24.20
CA ILE A 48 -38.39 0.51 -23.47
C ILE A 48 -38.35 0.87 -21.98
N ASP A 49 -38.75 -0.09 -21.15
CA ASP A 49 -38.54 -0.05 -19.71
C ASP A 49 -37.96 -1.41 -19.28
N THR A 50 -36.64 -1.51 -19.36
CA THR A 50 -35.92 -2.76 -19.14
C THR A 50 -34.83 -2.60 -18.06
N ARG A 51 -34.58 -3.68 -17.33
CA ARG A 51 -33.47 -3.71 -16.36
C ARG A 51 -32.14 -4.00 -17.04
N GLU A 52 -32.14 -4.85 -18.08
CA GLU A 52 -30.93 -5.33 -18.73
C GLU A 52 -31.05 -5.22 -20.25
N GLY A 53 -31.41 -6.30 -20.92
CA GLY A 53 -31.29 -6.39 -22.37
C GLY A 53 -32.28 -5.56 -23.18
N CYS A 54 -31.83 -5.10 -24.30
CA CYS A 54 -32.59 -4.36 -25.32
C CYS A 54 -31.90 -4.50 -26.68
N SER A 55 -32.54 -4.07 -27.73
CA SER A 55 -31.95 -3.96 -29.09
C SER A 55 -32.65 -2.84 -29.86
N SER A 56 -31.90 -2.12 -30.68
CA SER A 56 -32.39 -0.99 -31.52
C SER A 56 -31.73 -1.09 -32.89
N PHE A 57 -32.45 -0.73 -33.94
CA PHE A 57 -31.91 -0.81 -35.29
C PHE A 57 -32.47 0.32 -36.16
N SER A 58 -31.57 0.96 -36.89
CA SER A 58 -31.87 2.02 -37.88
C SER A 58 -31.61 1.53 -39.30
N ASP A 59 -32.04 2.30 -40.28
CA ASP A 59 -31.61 2.08 -41.67
C ASP A 59 -30.20 2.63 -41.94
N ALA A 60 -29.64 2.38 -43.08
CA ALA A 60 -28.31 2.86 -43.47
C ALA A 60 -28.16 4.40 -43.40
N ASN A 61 -29.26 5.15 -43.42
CA ASN A 61 -29.25 6.61 -43.30
C ASN A 61 -29.39 7.08 -41.84
N GLY A 62 -29.42 6.16 -40.86
CA GLY A 62 -29.55 6.45 -39.43
C GLY A 62 -31.01 6.66 -38.99
N ASN A 63 -32.03 6.45 -39.82
CA ASN A 63 -33.41 6.57 -39.38
C ASN A 63 -33.86 5.34 -38.62
N LEU A 64 -34.46 5.52 -37.44
CA LEU A 64 -35.01 4.42 -36.65
C LEU A 64 -35.96 3.55 -37.45
N LEU A 65 -35.78 2.25 -37.46
CA LEU A 65 -36.72 1.27 -37.99
C LEU A 65 -37.59 0.69 -36.86
N PHE A 66 -36.99 0.04 -35.88
CA PHE A 66 -37.68 -0.54 -34.74
C PHE A 66 -36.70 -0.89 -33.60
N TYR A 67 -37.21 -1.20 -32.42
CA TYR A 67 -36.46 -1.61 -31.26
C TYR A 67 -37.27 -2.58 -30.43
N SER A 68 -36.59 -3.32 -29.53
CA SER A 68 -37.19 -4.39 -28.72
C SER A 68 -36.47 -4.58 -27.38
N ASP A 69 -37.22 -5.00 -26.35
CA ASP A 69 -36.71 -5.54 -25.09
C ASP A 69 -36.66 -7.10 -25.04
N GLY A 70 -36.90 -7.71 -26.19
CA GLY A 70 -37.01 -9.17 -26.33
C GLY A 70 -38.43 -9.70 -26.04
N THR A 71 -39.32 -8.93 -25.45
CA THR A 71 -40.71 -9.29 -25.19
C THR A 71 -41.72 -8.52 -26.04
N ILE A 72 -41.37 -7.31 -26.44
CA ILE A 72 -42.16 -6.40 -27.27
C ILE A 72 -41.27 -5.84 -28.37
N VAL A 73 -41.86 -5.63 -29.57
CA VAL A 73 -41.20 -4.88 -30.66
C VAL A 73 -42.01 -3.61 -30.90
N TRP A 74 -41.33 -2.46 -30.76
CA TRP A 74 -41.88 -1.16 -31.10
C TRP A 74 -41.33 -0.67 -32.44
N ASN A 75 -42.21 -0.13 -33.26
CA ASN A 75 -41.87 0.53 -34.53
C ASN A 75 -41.31 1.96 -34.31
N LYS A 76 -40.87 2.61 -35.38
CA LYS A 76 -40.34 3.99 -35.37
C LYS A 76 -41.25 5.05 -34.78
N ASN A 77 -42.56 4.78 -34.64
CA ASN A 77 -43.54 5.65 -34.02
C ASN A 77 -43.80 5.29 -32.56
N HIS A 78 -42.98 4.42 -31.99
CA HIS A 78 -43.01 3.96 -30.59
C HIS A 78 -44.32 3.21 -30.23
N ILE A 79 -44.93 2.58 -31.23
CA ILE A 79 -46.15 1.75 -31.08
C ILE A 79 -45.74 0.30 -31.24
N PRO A 80 -46.23 -0.64 -30.38
CA PRO A 80 -46.02 -2.05 -30.58
C PRO A 80 -46.43 -2.52 -31.97
N MET A 81 -45.58 -3.27 -32.64
CA MET A 81 -45.90 -3.86 -33.93
C MET A 81 -47.04 -4.88 -33.79
N PRO A 82 -47.87 -5.09 -34.84
CA PRO A 82 -48.76 -6.24 -34.89
C PRO A 82 -47.96 -7.52 -34.61
N ASN A 83 -48.56 -8.49 -33.88
CA ASN A 83 -47.95 -9.72 -33.43
C ASN A 83 -46.59 -9.56 -32.66
N GLY A 84 -46.18 -8.32 -32.34
CA GLY A 84 -44.92 -7.99 -31.68
C GLY A 84 -44.99 -7.88 -30.15
N ILE A 85 -45.99 -8.52 -29.50
CA ILE A 85 -46.16 -8.52 -28.04
C ILE A 85 -46.17 -9.98 -27.56
N GLY A 86 -45.47 -10.22 -26.42
CA GLY A 86 -45.39 -11.54 -25.81
C GLY A 86 -44.36 -12.45 -26.48
N LEU A 87 -43.32 -11.86 -27.01
CA LEU A 87 -42.19 -12.64 -27.54
C LEU A 87 -41.48 -13.41 -26.47
N LYS A 88 -40.76 -14.46 -26.85
CA LYS A 88 -40.07 -15.41 -25.94
C LYS A 88 -38.67 -14.93 -25.54
N GLY A 89 -38.52 -13.65 -25.24
CA GLY A 89 -37.37 -13.07 -24.58
C GLY A 89 -37.69 -12.71 -23.12
N ASN A 90 -36.81 -11.99 -22.46
CA ASN A 90 -37.06 -11.41 -21.13
C ASN A 90 -36.32 -10.09 -21.00
N ALA A 91 -37.01 -9.05 -20.52
CA ALA A 91 -36.43 -7.72 -20.29
C ALA A 91 -35.35 -7.68 -19.20
N SER A 92 -35.18 -8.75 -18.42
CA SER A 92 -34.10 -8.96 -17.46
C SER A 92 -33.07 -9.99 -17.93
N SER A 93 -33.11 -10.40 -19.19
CA SER A 93 -32.02 -11.18 -19.79
C SER A 93 -30.87 -10.24 -20.13
N THR A 94 -29.65 -10.61 -19.80
CA THR A 94 -28.43 -9.78 -20.00
C THR A 94 -28.36 -9.21 -21.43
N GLN A 95 -28.65 -10.01 -22.45
CA GLN A 95 -28.78 -9.62 -23.86
C GLN A 95 -30.09 -10.18 -24.44
N SER A 96 -31.18 -9.50 -24.19
CA SER A 96 -32.54 -10.03 -24.45
C SER A 96 -32.87 -10.16 -25.91
N ALA A 97 -32.27 -9.35 -26.78
CA ALA A 97 -32.63 -9.28 -28.20
C ALA A 97 -31.41 -8.90 -29.09
N MET A 98 -31.41 -9.44 -30.35
CA MET A 98 -30.43 -9.10 -31.37
C MET A 98 -31.12 -9.03 -32.71
N ILE A 99 -30.94 -7.92 -33.44
CA ILE A 99 -31.57 -7.67 -34.75
C ILE A 99 -30.56 -7.93 -35.86
N ILE A 100 -30.96 -8.74 -36.87
CA ILE A 100 -30.13 -9.08 -38.02
C ILE A 100 -30.94 -8.80 -39.29
N PRO A 101 -30.46 -8.00 -40.24
CA PRO A 101 -31.12 -7.88 -41.55
C PRO A 101 -31.13 -9.23 -42.30
N LYS A 102 -32.24 -9.55 -42.93
CA LYS A 102 -32.29 -10.78 -43.74
C LYS A 102 -31.49 -10.58 -45.02
N PRO A 103 -30.51 -11.40 -45.31
CA PRO A 103 -29.71 -11.30 -46.53
C PRO A 103 -30.57 -11.23 -47.79
N LYS A 104 -30.22 -10.38 -48.74
CA LYS A 104 -30.95 -10.08 -49.98
C LYS A 104 -32.36 -9.53 -49.80
N SER A 105 -32.76 -9.12 -48.61
CA SER A 105 -34.02 -8.42 -48.37
C SER A 105 -33.74 -7.01 -47.94
N SER A 106 -34.48 -6.05 -48.43
CA SER A 106 -34.45 -4.63 -48.00
C SER A 106 -35.51 -4.34 -46.95
N THR A 107 -36.38 -5.27 -46.61
CA THR A 107 -37.53 -5.06 -45.71
C THR A 107 -37.68 -6.08 -44.62
N GLU A 108 -37.02 -7.23 -44.70
CA GLU A 108 -37.17 -8.28 -43.74
C GLU A 108 -35.96 -8.33 -42.76
N TYR A 109 -36.24 -8.61 -41.53
CA TYR A 109 -35.26 -8.70 -40.44
C TYR A 109 -35.55 -9.91 -39.58
N TYR A 110 -34.48 -10.49 -38.97
CA TYR A 110 -34.60 -11.51 -37.92
C TYR A 110 -34.38 -10.82 -36.58
N LEU A 111 -35.30 -11.05 -35.63
CA LEU A 111 -35.11 -10.69 -34.22
C LEU A 111 -34.86 -11.97 -33.43
N PHE A 112 -33.65 -12.16 -32.97
CA PHE A 112 -33.30 -13.21 -32.04
C PHE A 112 -33.64 -12.76 -30.61
N THR A 113 -34.22 -13.63 -29.81
CA THR A 113 -34.64 -13.33 -28.44
C THR A 113 -34.07 -14.36 -27.49
N VAL A 114 -33.61 -13.87 -26.34
CA VAL A 114 -33.02 -14.69 -25.27
C VAL A 114 -33.84 -14.55 -24.02
N GLY A 115 -34.28 -15.67 -23.49
CA GLY A 115 -35.06 -15.72 -22.26
C GLY A 115 -34.23 -15.70 -20.98
N ALA A 116 -34.85 -15.34 -19.87
CA ALA A 116 -34.31 -15.45 -18.52
C ALA A 116 -35.41 -15.88 -17.54
N ARG A 117 -35.05 -16.65 -16.50
CA ARG A 117 -36.02 -17.13 -15.50
C ARG A 117 -36.26 -16.08 -14.40
N VAL A 118 -36.71 -14.91 -14.84
CA VAL A 118 -37.03 -13.77 -13.98
C VAL A 118 -38.49 -13.35 -14.27
N ASN A 119 -39.25 -13.00 -13.26
CA ASN A 119 -40.65 -12.52 -13.38
C ASN A 119 -41.57 -13.45 -14.16
N GLY A 120 -41.40 -14.78 -13.99
CA GLY A 120 -42.19 -15.79 -14.69
C GLY A 120 -41.75 -16.07 -16.12
N GLY A 121 -40.61 -15.57 -16.56
CA GLY A 121 -39.96 -15.90 -17.80
C GLY A 121 -39.32 -17.30 -17.79
N GLU A 122 -38.95 -17.81 -18.95
CA GLU A 122 -38.27 -19.09 -19.16
C GLU A 122 -36.96 -18.83 -19.93
N TYR A 123 -35.94 -19.64 -19.66
CA TYR A 123 -34.74 -19.62 -20.50
C TYR A 123 -35.03 -20.13 -21.89
N GLY A 124 -34.19 -19.73 -22.83
CA GLY A 124 -34.27 -20.22 -24.19
C GLY A 124 -33.81 -19.24 -25.23
N PHE A 125 -33.62 -19.75 -26.44
CA PHE A 125 -33.14 -18.99 -27.58
C PHE A 125 -34.07 -19.19 -28.75
N TYR A 126 -34.63 -18.09 -29.25
CA TYR A 126 -35.66 -18.11 -30.30
C TYR A 126 -35.37 -17.02 -31.31
N TYR A 127 -36.00 -17.11 -32.54
CA TYR A 127 -36.00 -15.98 -33.42
C TYR A 127 -37.38 -15.78 -34.05
N TYR A 128 -37.59 -14.54 -34.51
CA TYR A 128 -38.80 -14.09 -35.21
C TYR A 128 -38.41 -13.45 -36.51
N THR A 129 -39.34 -13.43 -37.48
CA THR A 129 -39.18 -12.68 -38.74
C THR A 129 -40.04 -11.43 -38.67
N ILE A 130 -39.47 -10.27 -38.95
CA ILE A 130 -40.13 -8.96 -39.01
C ILE A 130 -40.09 -8.50 -40.47
N ASP A 131 -41.24 -8.09 -41.01
CA ASP A 131 -41.33 -7.53 -42.35
C ASP A 131 -41.80 -6.05 -42.30
N MET A 132 -40.86 -5.15 -42.54
CA MET A 132 -41.03 -3.68 -42.50
C MET A 132 -41.90 -3.17 -43.66
N SER A 133 -42.17 -3.92 -44.71
CA SER A 133 -43.09 -3.57 -45.80
C SER A 133 -44.53 -3.63 -45.34
N ARG A 134 -44.84 -4.32 -44.29
CA ARG A 134 -46.15 -4.48 -43.70
C ARG A 134 -46.58 -3.27 -42.90
N ASN A 135 -47.87 -3.22 -42.57
CA ASN A 135 -48.44 -2.17 -41.69
C ASN A 135 -48.07 -0.74 -42.16
N HIS A 136 -48.19 -0.45 -43.48
CA HIS A 136 -47.85 0.84 -44.10
C HIS A 136 -46.40 1.30 -43.87
N GLY A 137 -45.45 0.35 -43.81
CA GLY A 137 -44.04 0.65 -43.60
C GLY A 137 -43.66 0.80 -42.12
N LEU A 138 -44.55 0.37 -41.20
CA LEU A 138 -44.28 0.37 -39.76
C LEU A 138 -43.89 -0.99 -39.20
N GLY A 139 -43.95 -2.03 -40.01
CA GLY A 139 -43.54 -3.39 -39.68
C GLY A 139 -44.59 -4.23 -39.01
N ASP A 140 -44.40 -5.55 -39.14
CA ASP A 140 -45.21 -6.61 -38.53
C ASP A 140 -44.32 -7.81 -38.25
N VAL A 141 -44.55 -8.53 -37.12
CA VAL A 141 -43.92 -9.79 -36.83
C VAL A 141 -44.65 -10.89 -37.56
N VAL A 142 -44.08 -11.36 -38.69
CA VAL A 142 -44.78 -12.23 -39.65
C VAL A 142 -44.53 -13.73 -39.40
N ALA A 143 -43.51 -14.10 -38.61
CA ALA A 143 -43.23 -15.47 -38.22
C ALA A 143 -42.48 -15.58 -36.91
N GLY A 144 -42.64 -16.69 -36.20
CA GLY A 144 -41.99 -17.03 -34.93
C GLY A 144 -43.00 -17.26 -33.79
N PRO A 145 -42.58 -17.72 -32.61
CA PRO A 145 -41.19 -18.04 -32.29
C PRO A 145 -40.66 -19.29 -33.01
N ILE A 146 -39.50 -19.22 -33.64
CA ILE A 146 -38.76 -20.40 -34.10
C ILE A 146 -37.78 -20.81 -33.01
N ASP A 147 -37.88 -22.05 -32.61
CA ASP A 147 -37.11 -22.63 -31.49
C ASP A 147 -35.71 -23.04 -31.95
N LEU A 148 -34.67 -22.52 -31.28
CA LEU A 148 -33.26 -22.85 -31.48
C LEU A 148 -32.66 -23.64 -30.31
N ASN A 149 -33.49 -24.05 -29.34
CA ASN A 149 -32.98 -24.59 -28.08
C ASN A 149 -32.46 -26.06 -28.16
N GLU A 150 -32.68 -26.78 -29.27
CA GLU A 150 -32.31 -28.17 -29.39
C GLU A 150 -32.85 -29.05 -28.22
N GLY A 151 -33.99 -28.65 -27.60
CA GLY A 151 -34.57 -29.32 -26.42
C GLY A 151 -33.86 -29.03 -25.09
N LYS A 152 -32.96 -28.03 -25.03
CA LYS A 152 -32.15 -27.68 -23.87
C LYS A 152 -32.38 -26.24 -23.40
N SER A 153 -33.57 -25.70 -23.48
CA SER A 153 -33.89 -24.32 -23.12
C SER A 153 -33.41 -23.95 -21.72
N GLU A 154 -33.52 -24.85 -20.75
CA GLU A 154 -33.13 -24.65 -19.37
C GLU A 154 -31.62 -24.44 -19.19
N ASP A 155 -30.78 -24.90 -20.12
CA ASP A 155 -29.33 -24.79 -20.07
C ASP A 155 -28.80 -23.56 -20.82
N TRP A 156 -29.68 -22.85 -21.55
CA TRP A 156 -29.30 -21.74 -22.40
C TRP A 156 -28.88 -20.51 -21.55
N SER A 157 -27.82 -19.84 -21.97
CA SER A 157 -27.37 -18.60 -21.31
C SER A 157 -28.12 -17.37 -21.82
N GLU A 158 -28.01 -16.26 -21.11
CA GLU A 158 -28.59 -14.96 -21.44
C GLU A 158 -27.74 -14.15 -22.43
N LYS A 159 -27.12 -14.82 -23.40
CA LYS A 159 -26.07 -14.24 -24.24
C LYS A 159 -26.38 -14.38 -25.73
N VAL A 160 -26.18 -13.28 -26.47
CA VAL A 160 -26.26 -13.30 -27.94
C VAL A 160 -25.34 -12.23 -28.52
N ALA A 161 -24.59 -12.59 -29.57
CA ALA A 161 -23.79 -11.64 -30.34
C ALA A 161 -23.85 -12.00 -31.81
N ALA A 162 -23.58 -11.02 -32.68
CA ALA A 162 -23.58 -11.25 -34.13
C ALA A 162 -22.47 -10.49 -34.85
N ILE A 163 -22.09 -11.07 -36.00
CA ILE A 163 -21.08 -10.49 -36.88
C ILE A 163 -21.34 -10.89 -38.33
N ASN A 164 -20.81 -10.12 -39.28
CA ASN A 164 -20.81 -10.53 -40.69
C ASN A 164 -19.96 -11.81 -40.86
N GLY A 165 -20.45 -12.76 -41.63
CA GLY A 165 -19.63 -13.85 -42.08
C GLY A 165 -18.70 -13.43 -43.20
N LYS A 166 -17.61 -14.18 -43.39
CA LYS A 166 -16.65 -13.92 -44.50
C LYS A 166 -17.26 -14.06 -45.88
N GLU A 167 -18.23 -14.99 -46.04
CA GLU A 167 -19.02 -15.06 -47.29
C GLU A 167 -19.94 -13.86 -47.38
N CYS A 168 -20.05 -13.29 -48.60
CA CYS A 168 -20.89 -12.11 -48.78
C CYS A 168 -22.34 -12.38 -48.31
N GLU A 169 -22.96 -11.33 -47.77
CA GLU A 169 -24.37 -11.33 -47.36
C GLU A 169 -24.69 -12.51 -46.42
N THR A 170 -23.78 -12.84 -45.53
CA THR A 170 -24.01 -13.83 -44.47
C THR A 170 -23.73 -13.20 -43.12
N PHE A 171 -24.34 -13.76 -42.09
CA PHE A 171 -24.06 -13.40 -40.68
C PHE A 171 -23.87 -14.66 -39.87
N TRP A 172 -23.10 -14.51 -38.80
CA TRP A 172 -23.07 -15.43 -37.68
C TRP A 172 -23.79 -14.83 -36.49
N VAL A 173 -24.72 -15.62 -35.91
CA VAL A 173 -25.36 -15.30 -34.64
C VAL A 173 -24.94 -16.35 -33.62
N LEU A 174 -24.27 -15.91 -32.59
CA LEU A 174 -23.67 -16.77 -31.57
C LEU A 174 -24.44 -16.67 -30.25
N SER A 175 -24.60 -17.81 -29.62
CA SER A 175 -25.05 -17.93 -28.21
C SER A 175 -24.24 -19.02 -27.51
N TYR A 176 -24.47 -19.19 -26.19
CA TYR A 176 -23.71 -20.11 -25.37
C TYR A 176 -24.62 -20.99 -24.53
N VAL A 177 -24.35 -22.28 -24.49
CA VAL A 177 -25.10 -23.25 -23.69
C VAL A 177 -24.12 -24.20 -23.03
N GLN A 178 -24.14 -24.25 -21.66
CA GLN A 178 -23.23 -25.09 -20.85
C GLN A 178 -21.75 -24.82 -21.12
N ASN A 179 -21.08 -25.62 -21.97
CA ASN A 179 -19.72 -25.44 -22.42
C ASN A 179 -19.59 -25.37 -23.97
N GLN A 180 -20.64 -24.95 -24.64
CA GLN A 180 -20.70 -24.93 -26.09
C GLN A 180 -21.09 -23.56 -26.62
N PHE A 181 -20.31 -23.06 -27.56
CA PHE A 181 -20.76 -22.00 -28.44
C PHE A 181 -21.62 -22.60 -29.55
N LYS A 182 -22.74 -21.96 -29.84
CA LYS A 182 -23.66 -22.26 -30.93
C LYS A 182 -23.66 -21.11 -31.90
N ALA A 183 -23.03 -21.29 -33.07
CA ALA A 183 -22.95 -20.30 -34.12
C ALA A 183 -23.92 -20.62 -35.23
N TYR A 184 -25.01 -19.87 -35.36
CA TYR A 184 -26.01 -20.04 -36.37
C TYR A 184 -25.68 -19.15 -37.58
N LYS A 185 -25.48 -19.78 -38.76
CA LYS A 185 -25.26 -19.06 -40.02
C LYS A 185 -26.59 -18.52 -40.53
N VAL A 186 -26.64 -17.25 -40.82
CA VAL A 186 -27.79 -16.58 -41.43
C VAL A 186 -27.43 -16.25 -42.88
N THR A 187 -28.24 -16.73 -43.81
CA THR A 187 -28.04 -16.58 -45.25
C THR A 187 -29.35 -16.10 -45.93
N ASN A 188 -29.34 -15.92 -47.23
CA ASN A 188 -30.56 -15.64 -48.00
C ASN A 188 -31.61 -16.76 -47.90
N ASN A 189 -31.21 -17.99 -47.54
CA ASN A 189 -32.10 -19.12 -47.31
C ASN A 189 -32.69 -19.11 -45.88
N GLY A 190 -32.33 -18.17 -45.04
CA GLY A 190 -32.77 -18.07 -43.67
C GLY A 190 -31.67 -18.38 -42.63
N VAL A 191 -32.11 -18.61 -41.41
CA VAL A 191 -31.26 -19.03 -40.29
C VAL A 191 -31.01 -20.52 -40.41
N ALA A 192 -29.76 -20.97 -40.37
CA ALA A 192 -29.37 -22.38 -40.36
C ALA A 192 -30.07 -23.12 -39.22
N LYS A 193 -30.66 -24.27 -39.51
CA LYS A 193 -31.32 -25.09 -38.51
C LYS A 193 -30.31 -25.69 -37.51
N ASP A 194 -29.17 -26.15 -38.06
CA ASP A 194 -28.09 -26.79 -37.29
C ASP A 194 -26.93 -25.78 -37.12
N PRO A 195 -26.56 -25.42 -35.92
CA PRO A 195 -25.44 -24.48 -35.66
C PRO A 195 -24.08 -25.16 -35.80
N VAL A 196 -23.06 -24.42 -36.15
CA VAL A 196 -21.69 -24.79 -35.88
C VAL A 196 -21.48 -24.78 -34.36
N THR A 197 -21.03 -25.95 -33.84
CA THR A 197 -20.89 -26.12 -32.40
C THR A 197 -19.41 -26.24 -32.06
N SER A 198 -18.93 -25.33 -31.19
CA SER A 198 -17.60 -25.40 -30.60
C SER A 198 -17.69 -25.74 -29.12
N THR A 199 -17.17 -26.90 -28.73
CA THR A 199 -17.09 -27.30 -27.33
C THR A 199 -15.79 -26.80 -26.72
N VAL A 200 -15.89 -26.13 -25.57
CA VAL A 200 -14.76 -25.52 -24.86
C VAL A 200 -14.60 -26.14 -23.48
N ASP A 201 -13.45 -25.91 -22.83
CA ASP A 201 -13.12 -26.55 -21.56
C ASP A 201 -13.96 -26.03 -20.38
N TYR A 202 -14.44 -24.80 -20.48
CA TYR A 202 -15.16 -24.15 -19.39
C TYR A 202 -16.66 -24.45 -19.45
N PHE A 203 -17.19 -25.04 -18.38
CA PHE A 203 -18.61 -25.26 -18.18
C PHE A 203 -19.19 -24.14 -17.29
N ALA A 204 -20.07 -23.32 -17.87
CA ALA A 204 -20.69 -22.22 -17.15
C ALA A 204 -21.90 -22.67 -16.31
N ASN A 205 -21.91 -22.33 -15.03
CA ASN A 205 -23.07 -22.50 -14.16
C ASN A 205 -23.97 -21.26 -14.16
N ASP A 206 -23.36 -20.07 -14.23
CA ASP A 206 -24.12 -18.82 -14.32
C ASP A 206 -24.37 -18.43 -15.77
N LYS A 207 -25.60 -18.04 -16.05
CA LYS A 207 -26.06 -17.69 -17.39
C LYS A 207 -25.89 -16.24 -17.76
N ARG A 208 -25.70 -15.37 -16.75
CA ARG A 208 -25.60 -13.90 -16.88
C ARG A 208 -24.22 -13.45 -17.39
N GLY A 209 -24.17 -12.23 -17.89
CA GLY A 209 -22.99 -11.58 -18.42
C GLY A 209 -22.93 -11.54 -19.94
N TYR A 210 -22.22 -10.57 -20.48
CA TYR A 210 -22.18 -10.28 -21.92
C TYR A 210 -21.33 -11.26 -22.71
N LEU A 211 -21.74 -11.50 -23.94
CA LEU A 211 -20.99 -12.11 -25.03
C LEU A 211 -20.73 -11.04 -26.09
N LYS A 212 -19.49 -10.83 -26.49
CA LYS A 212 -19.09 -9.87 -27.50
C LYS A 212 -18.12 -10.49 -28.51
N ILE A 213 -18.21 -10.05 -29.75
CA ILE A 213 -17.30 -10.40 -30.84
C ILE A 213 -16.52 -9.13 -31.19
N SER A 214 -15.22 -9.23 -31.44
CA SER A 214 -14.42 -8.09 -31.88
C SER A 214 -14.89 -7.60 -33.25
N PRO A 215 -14.82 -6.29 -33.56
CA PRO A 215 -15.31 -5.76 -34.83
C PRO A 215 -14.67 -6.40 -36.07
N ASP A 216 -13.44 -6.87 -35.98
CA ASP A 216 -12.70 -7.59 -37.03
C ASP A 216 -13.11 -9.08 -37.16
N GLY A 217 -13.92 -9.59 -36.23
CA GLY A 217 -14.41 -10.98 -36.22
C GLY A 217 -13.41 -12.03 -35.86
N LYS A 218 -12.30 -11.68 -35.18
CA LYS A 218 -11.23 -12.64 -34.80
C LYS A 218 -11.29 -13.11 -33.36
N LYS A 219 -11.94 -12.36 -32.46
CA LYS A 219 -11.98 -12.64 -31.02
C LYS A 219 -13.40 -12.66 -30.47
N ILE A 220 -13.60 -13.42 -29.40
CA ILE A 220 -14.82 -13.43 -28.60
C ILE A 220 -14.46 -13.20 -27.15
N ALA A 221 -15.13 -12.28 -26.48
CA ALA A 221 -15.08 -12.10 -25.03
C ALA A 221 -16.41 -12.54 -24.41
N ILE A 222 -16.33 -13.32 -23.34
CA ILE A 222 -17.51 -13.82 -22.64
C ILE A 222 -17.36 -13.65 -21.12
N ALA A 223 -18.37 -13.07 -20.50
CA ALA A 223 -18.48 -12.91 -19.06
C ALA A 223 -19.38 -13.98 -18.46
N HIS A 224 -18.95 -14.69 -17.45
CA HIS A 224 -19.72 -15.61 -16.60
C HIS A 224 -19.75 -15.03 -15.19
N MET A 225 -20.76 -14.23 -14.90
CA MET A 225 -20.75 -13.31 -13.76
C MET A 225 -20.67 -14.03 -12.42
N GLY A 226 -21.64 -14.91 -12.13
CA GLY A 226 -21.69 -15.63 -10.85
C GLY A 226 -20.63 -16.71 -10.71
N ASP A 227 -19.98 -17.09 -11.82
CA ASP A 227 -18.84 -17.99 -11.81
C ASP A 227 -17.50 -17.22 -11.64
N GLU A 228 -17.52 -15.88 -11.63
CA GLU A 228 -16.34 -15.00 -11.54
C GLU A 228 -15.30 -15.32 -12.64
N ARG A 229 -15.78 -15.58 -13.86
CA ARG A 229 -14.93 -15.96 -14.99
C ARG A 229 -15.13 -15.03 -16.16
N PHE A 230 -14.04 -14.45 -16.64
CA PHE A 230 -13.98 -13.69 -17.86
C PHE A 230 -13.01 -14.36 -18.82
N ILE A 231 -13.48 -14.68 -20.02
CA ILE A 231 -12.72 -15.52 -20.94
C ILE A 231 -12.70 -14.90 -22.33
N LEU A 232 -11.51 -14.90 -22.93
CA LEU A 232 -11.24 -14.52 -24.31
C LEU A 232 -11.01 -15.78 -25.14
N TYR A 233 -11.57 -15.83 -26.35
CA TYR A 233 -11.42 -16.88 -27.34
C TYR A 233 -11.03 -16.32 -28.68
N ASP A 234 -10.45 -17.17 -29.55
CA ASP A 234 -10.36 -16.91 -30.98
C ASP A 234 -11.65 -17.32 -31.67
N PHE A 235 -12.03 -16.56 -32.68
CA PHE A 235 -13.18 -16.82 -33.53
C PHE A 235 -12.77 -16.79 -34.99
N ASP A 236 -13.26 -17.75 -35.73
CA ASP A 236 -13.12 -17.82 -37.19
C ASP A 236 -14.46 -17.50 -37.84
N ASN A 237 -14.59 -16.28 -38.42
CA ASN A 237 -15.81 -15.83 -39.05
C ASN A 237 -16.06 -16.44 -40.44
N GLU A 238 -15.14 -17.28 -40.96
CA GLU A 238 -15.37 -18.08 -42.15
C GLU A 238 -16.13 -19.37 -41.81
N THR A 239 -15.70 -20.05 -40.77
CA THR A 239 -16.23 -21.36 -40.37
C THR A 239 -17.24 -21.32 -39.26
N GLY A 240 -17.27 -20.25 -38.44
CA GLY A 240 -18.07 -20.12 -37.23
C GLY A 240 -17.48 -20.84 -36.00
N LEU A 241 -16.23 -21.32 -36.09
CA LEU A 241 -15.56 -22.03 -35.01
C LEU A 241 -14.95 -21.12 -33.95
N VAL A 242 -15.04 -21.54 -32.68
CA VAL A 242 -14.44 -20.89 -31.51
C VAL A 242 -13.36 -21.79 -30.93
N ALA A 243 -12.21 -21.23 -30.59
CA ALA A 243 -11.04 -21.96 -30.08
C ALA A 243 -10.19 -21.10 -29.11
N ASN A 244 -9.10 -21.67 -28.62
CA ASN A 244 -8.03 -20.97 -27.88
C ASN A 244 -8.51 -20.19 -26.63
N GLN A 245 -9.02 -20.92 -25.65
CA GLN A 245 -9.50 -20.34 -24.40
C GLN A 245 -8.40 -19.63 -23.61
N GLN A 246 -8.62 -18.36 -23.23
CA GLN A 246 -7.73 -17.54 -22.44
C GLN A 246 -8.49 -16.91 -21.26
N ILE A 247 -8.14 -17.27 -20.02
CA ILE A 247 -8.80 -16.72 -18.83
C ILE A 247 -8.16 -15.40 -18.47
N LEU A 248 -9.00 -14.34 -18.39
CA LEU A 248 -8.59 -13.01 -17.96
C LEU A 248 -9.08 -12.74 -16.54
N ASN A 249 -8.17 -12.31 -15.66
CA ASN A 249 -8.43 -12.20 -14.23
C ASN A 249 -8.82 -10.78 -13.84
N LEU A 250 -9.97 -10.62 -13.18
CA LEU A 250 -10.36 -9.41 -12.50
C LEU A 250 -9.89 -9.44 -11.03
N THR A 251 -9.99 -8.31 -10.34
CA THR A 251 -9.50 -8.18 -8.96
C THR A 251 -10.67 -8.18 -7.98
N ALA A 252 -10.60 -9.04 -6.96
CA ALA A 252 -11.57 -9.04 -5.87
C ALA A 252 -11.56 -7.70 -5.10
N PRO A 253 -12.70 -7.25 -4.56
CA PRO A 253 -14.00 -7.92 -4.54
C PRO A 253 -14.82 -7.77 -5.82
N ASN A 254 -14.37 -7.02 -6.85
CA ASN A 254 -15.10 -6.70 -8.06
C ASN A 254 -14.69 -7.62 -9.23
N ASN A 255 -14.67 -8.92 -8.96
CA ASN A 255 -14.22 -9.96 -9.89
C ASN A 255 -15.36 -10.70 -10.60
N ALA A 256 -16.63 -10.36 -10.33
CA ALA A 256 -17.78 -10.88 -11.07
C ALA A 256 -17.98 -10.09 -12.38
N PRO A 257 -17.53 -10.59 -13.55
CA PRO A 257 -17.58 -9.88 -14.82
C PRO A 257 -19.01 -9.80 -15.35
N TYR A 258 -19.41 -8.63 -15.86
CA TYR A 258 -20.75 -8.47 -16.43
C TYR A 258 -20.71 -7.91 -17.87
N GLY A 259 -20.44 -6.62 -18.06
CA GLY A 259 -20.34 -5.99 -19.37
C GLY A 259 -18.95 -6.20 -19.99
N ALA A 260 -18.90 -6.34 -21.28
CA ALA A 260 -17.67 -6.40 -22.05
C ALA A 260 -17.81 -5.64 -23.36
N GLU A 261 -16.70 -5.08 -23.90
CA GLU A 261 -16.67 -4.46 -25.22
C GLU A 261 -15.23 -4.37 -25.74
N PHE A 262 -15.07 -4.53 -27.04
CA PHE A 262 -13.82 -4.33 -27.75
C PHE A 262 -13.71 -2.88 -28.24
N SER A 263 -12.49 -2.38 -28.38
CA SER A 263 -12.20 -1.18 -29.16
C SER A 263 -12.46 -1.40 -30.66
N GLY A 264 -12.58 -0.33 -31.44
CA GLY A 264 -12.92 -0.40 -32.86
C GLY A 264 -11.89 -1.17 -33.67
N ASN A 265 -10.59 -1.05 -33.33
CA ASN A 265 -9.51 -1.79 -33.94
C ASN A 265 -9.34 -3.23 -33.40
N GLY A 266 -10.11 -3.59 -32.36
CA GLY A 266 -10.07 -4.92 -31.73
C GLY A 266 -8.86 -5.22 -30.84
N GLU A 267 -7.99 -4.24 -30.52
CA GLU A 267 -6.77 -4.47 -29.74
C GLU A 267 -6.95 -4.26 -28.23
N LYS A 268 -7.93 -3.47 -27.83
CA LYS A 268 -8.26 -3.27 -26.41
C LYS A 268 -9.57 -3.96 -26.08
N LEU A 269 -9.64 -4.53 -24.89
CA LEU A 269 -10.83 -5.17 -24.36
C LEU A 269 -11.19 -4.54 -23.01
N TYR A 270 -12.40 -4.03 -22.91
CA TYR A 270 -12.96 -3.44 -21.72
C TYR A 270 -13.94 -4.38 -21.05
N VAL A 271 -13.91 -4.44 -19.73
CA VAL A 271 -14.83 -5.26 -18.95
C VAL A 271 -15.22 -4.56 -17.66
N THR A 272 -16.51 -4.69 -17.31
CA THR A 272 -16.99 -4.25 -16.00
C THR A 272 -17.09 -5.45 -15.07
N GLY A 273 -16.46 -5.34 -13.88
CA GLY A 273 -16.58 -6.32 -12.80
C GLY A 273 -17.36 -5.73 -11.64
N SER A 274 -18.16 -6.55 -10.95
CA SER A 274 -18.91 -6.14 -9.77
C SER A 274 -18.61 -7.03 -8.57
N ASN A 275 -19.02 -6.60 -7.38
CA ASN A 275 -18.98 -7.43 -6.18
C ASN A 275 -20.15 -8.43 -6.08
N ASP A 276 -21.05 -8.44 -7.06
CA ASP A 276 -22.28 -9.25 -7.12
C ASP A 276 -23.02 -9.35 -5.77
N PHE A 277 -23.04 -8.23 -5.03
CA PHE A 277 -23.67 -8.20 -3.70
C PHE A 277 -25.14 -8.57 -3.79
N TYR A 278 -25.55 -9.49 -2.94
CA TYR A 278 -26.94 -9.93 -2.77
C TYR A 278 -27.32 -9.94 -1.29
N SER A 279 -28.53 -9.49 -0.98
CA SER A 279 -29.14 -9.62 0.34
C SER A 279 -30.63 -9.92 0.18
N GLU A 280 -31.17 -10.78 1.04
CA GLU A 280 -32.62 -11.01 1.15
C GLU A 280 -33.34 -9.82 1.80
N ASN A 281 -32.59 -8.93 2.44
CA ASN A 281 -33.08 -7.67 2.97
C ASN A 281 -33.14 -6.61 1.84
N ASP A 282 -34.35 -6.29 1.41
CA ASP A 282 -34.60 -5.31 0.36
C ASP A 282 -33.92 -3.95 0.61
N SER A 283 -33.84 -3.51 1.87
CA SER A 283 -33.21 -2.23 2.21
C SER A 283 -31.68 -2.26 2.04
N GLU A 284 -31.04 -3.42 2.21
CA GLU A 284 -29.63 -3.61 1.96
C GLU A 284 -29.36 -3.82 0.47
N TYR A 285 -30.17 -4.66 -0.19
CA TYR A 285 -30.03 -4.93 -1.60
C TYR A 285 -30.27 -3.68 -2.48
N ASN A 286 -31.16 -2.79 -2.07
CA ASN A 286 -31.44 -1.53 -2.76
C ASN A 286 -30.62 -0.34 -2.22
N ASN A 287 -29.61 -0.58 -1.36
CA ASN A 287 -28.68 0.45 -0.95
C ASN A 287 -27.48 0.52 -1.93
N PRO A 288 -27.30 1.62 -2.68
CA PRO A 288 -26.20 1.75 -3.63
C PRO A 288 -24.80 1.57 -3.03
N GLU A 289 -24.62 1.86 -1.73
CA GLU A 289 -23.34 1.76 -1.04
C GLU A 289 -22.85 0.31 -0.89
N ASN A 290 -23.75 -0.67 -0.99
CA ASN A 290 -23.40 -2.10 -0.91
C ASN A 290 -22.93 -2.66 -2.25
N HIS A 291 -23.15 -1.94 -3.34
CA HIS A 291 -22.77 -2.34 -4.68
C HIS A 291 -21.52 -1.63 -5.14
N THR A 292 -20.62 -2.35 -5.80
CA THR A 292 -19.43 -1.77 -6.42
C THR A 292 -19.25 -2.32 -7.82
N SER A 293 -18.86 -1.43 -8.74
CA SER A 293 -18.55 -1.76 -10.12
C SER A 293 -17.25 -1.11 -10.55
N THR A 294 -16.35 -1.92 -11.09
CA THR A 294 -15.03 -1.50 -11.57
C THR A 294 -14.93 -1.70 -13.08
N LEU A 295 -14.40 -0.71 -13.77
CA LEU A 295 -14.08 -0.76 -15.18
C LEU A 295 -12.61 -1.09 -15.37
N TYR A 296 -12.34 -2.16 -16.11
CA TYR A 296 -11.00 -2.63 -16.45
C TYR A 296 -10.75 -2.50 -17.96
N GLN A 297 -9.49 -2.27 -18.32
CA GLN A 297 -8.96 -2.39 -19.66
C GLN A 297 -7.91 -3.49 -19.71
N PHE A 298 -7.89 -4.26 -20.80
CA PHE A 298 -6.84 -5.19 -21.17
C PHE A 298 -6.31 -4.86 -22.56
N ASP A 299 -5.01 -4.97 -22.78
CA ASP A 299 -4.38 -4.94 -24.08
C ASP A 299 -4.27 -6.38 -24.61
N ILE A 300 -5.14 -6.73 -25.55
CA ILE A 300 -5.23 -8.06 -26.14
C ILE A 300 -4.41 -8.23 -27.42
N SER A 301 -3.69 -7.20 -27.84
CA SER A 301 -2.66 -7.29 -28.88
C SER A 301 -1.44 -8.12 -28.43
N LYS A 302 -1.28 -8.33 -27.13
CA LYS A 302 -0.20 -9.11 -26.54
C LYS A 302 -0.27 -10.59 -26.90
N ASN A 303 0.90 -11.21 -27.05
CA ASN A 303 1.03 -12.57 -27.59
C ASN A 303 0.64 -13.69 -26.60
N THR A 304 0.61 -13.45 -25.31
CA THR A 304 0.33 -14.49 -24.30
C THR A 304 -0.72 -14.05 -23.28
N THR A 305 -1.47 -15.00 -22.76
CA THR A 305 -2.47 -14.77 -21.72
C THR A 305 -1.87 -14.09 -20.47
N ALA A 306 -0.61 -14.41 -20.13
CA ALA A 306 0.08 -13.78 -19.01
C ALA A 306 0.35 -12.28 -19.29
N GLN A 307 0.82 -11.95 -20.49
CA GLN A 307 1.04 -10.55 -20.89
C GLN A 307 -0.27 -9.76 -20.93
N ILE A 308 -1.36 -10.35 -21.47
CA ILE A 308 -2.69 -9.74 -21.47
C ILE A 308 -3.17 -9.49 -20.04
N ASN A 309 -3.03 -10.46 -19.13
CA ASN A 309 -3.38 -10.27 -17.72
C ASN A 309 -2.54 -9.20 -17.01
N ASN A 310 -1.26 -9.09 -17.36
CA ASN A 310 -0.36 -8.08 -16.80
C ASN A 310 -0.63 -6.66 -17.31
N SER A 311 -1.25 -6.52 -18.51
CA SER A 311 -1.65 -5.23 -19.06
C SER A 311 -2.92 -4.66 -18.43
N ARG A 312 -3.60 -5.42 -17.56
CA ARG A 312 -4.83 -4.97 -16.92
C ARG A 312 -4.68 -3.66 -16.17
N VAL A 313 -5.50 -2.68 -16.52
CA VAL A 313 -5.59 -1.38 -15.85
C VAL A 313 -7.00 -1.20 -15.28
N VAL A 314 -7.10 -0.61 -14.09
CA VAL A 314 -8.36 -0.13 -13.51
C VAL A 314 -8.56 1.33 -13.93
N LEU A 315 -9.61 1.60 -14.68
CA LEU A 315 -9.93 2.95 -15.15
C LEU A 315 -10.89 3.68 -14.22
N ASP A 316 -11.81 2.94 -13.59
CA ASP A 316 -12.82 3.49 -12.69
C ASP A 316 -13.30 2.43 -11.70
N SER A 317 -13.62 2.85 -10.48
CA SER A 317 -14.25 1.98 -9.46
C SER A 317 -15.12 2.82 -8.54
N ARG A 318 -16.39 2.46 -8.41
CA ARG A 318 -17.34 3.23 -7.59
C ARG A 318 -18.57 2.43 -7.18
N ASN A 319 -19.37 3.02 -6.30
CA ASN A 319 -20.62 2.44 -5.81
C ASN A 319 -21.70 2.47 -6.90
N LEU A 320 -21.66 1.49 -7.76
CA LEU A 320 -22.63 1.21 -8.81
C LEU A 320 -22.95 -0.28 -8.84
N PHE A 321 -24.12 -0.61 -9.36
CA PHE A 321 -24.48 -1.99 -9.65
C PHE A 321 -23.73 -2.48 -10.90
N ARG A 322 -24.26 -3.40 -11.66
CA ARG A 322 -23.71 -3.92 -12.92
C ARG A 322 -23.79 -2.87 -14.03
N SER A 323 -22.92 -2.95 -15.02
CA SER A 323 -22.92 -2.05 -16.18
C SER A 323 -22.60 -2.77 -17.46
N ALA A 324 -23.38 -2.50 -18.53
CA ALA A 324 -23.02 -2.87 -19.87
C ALA A 324 -22.00 -1.91 -20.48
N LEU A 325 -21.31 -2.39 -21.50
CA LEU A 325 -20.45 -1.62 -22.38
C LEU A 325 -20.91 -1.81 -23.82
N GLN A 326 -20.90 -0.75 -24.64
CA GLN A 326 -21.24 -0.81 -26.04
C GLN A 326 -20.46 0.22 -26.85
N LEU A 327 -19.76 -0.24 -27.89
CA LEU A 327 -19.11 0.62 -28.87
C LEU A 327 -20.15 1.37 -29.73
N GLY A 328 -19.96 2.67 -29.88
CA GLY A 328 -20.82 3.54 -30.64
C GLY A 328 -20.32 3.75 -32.08
N PRO A 329 -21.17 4.30 -32.95
CA PRO A 329 -20.80 4.63 -34.33
C PRO A 329 -19.76 5.76 -34.43
N ASP A 330 -19.54 6.51 -33.36
CA ASP A 330 -18.49 7.52 -33.19
C ASP A 330 -17.17 6.95 -32.68
N GLN A 331 -17.08 5.61 -32.57
CA GLN A 331 -15.91 4.87 -32.09
C GLN A 331 -15.57 5.09 -30.61
N LYS A 332 -16.52 5.53 -29.79
CA LYS A 332 -16.38 5.62 -28.34
C LYS A 332 -17.12 4.48 -27.69
N ILE A 333 -16.68 4.08 -26.49
CA ILE A 333 -17.38 3.04 -25.73
C ILE A 333 -18.24 3.69 -24.66
N TYR A 334 -19.51 3.38 -24.67
CA TYR A 334 -20.51 3.84 -23.73
C TYR A 334 -20.69 2.83 -22.61
N ARG A 335 -20.70 3.30 -21.37
CA ARG A 335 -20.98 2.50 -20.19
C ARG A 335 -22.34 2.88 -19.63
N SER A 336 -23.26 1.91 -19.58
CA SER A 336 -24.51 2.05 -18.83
C SER A 336 -24.24 2.07 -17.33
N MET A 337 -25.12 2.67 -16.55
CA MET A 337 -24.95 2.76 -15.12
C MET A 337 -26.25 2.55 -14.39
N SER A 338 -26.21 1.80 -13.30
CA SER A 338 -27.32 1.57 -12.40
C SER A 338 -26.85 1.71 -10.95
N ALA A 339 -27.66 2.36 -10.10
CA ALA A 339 -27.34 2.48 -8.68
C ALA A 339 -27.56 1.15 -7.95
N THR A 340 -28.67 0.45 -8.28
CA THR A 340 -29.01 -0.88 -7.74
C THR A 340 -29.67 -1.70 -8.86
N TYR A 341 -30.10 -2.92 -8.57
CA TYR A 341 -30.91 -3.71 -9.52
C TYR A 341 -32.17 -2.97 -9.96
N ASN A 342 -32.84 -2.27 -9.04
CA ASN A 342 -34.14 -1.61 -9.29
C ASN A 342 -34.06 -0.12 -9.64
N ALA A 343 -32.90 0.50 -9.54
CA ALA A 343 -32.76 1.94 -9.70
C ALA A 343 -31.65 2.27 -10.69
N GLY A 344 -32.04 2.71 -11.88
CA GLY A 344 -31.16 3.31 -12.87
C GLY A 344 -30.68 4.70 -12.49
N ILE A 345 -29.69 5.26 -13.22
CA ILE A 345 -29.22 6.65 -13.04
C ILE A 345 -29.35 7.46 -14.34
N PRO A 346 -29.51 8.81 -14.26
CA PRO A 346 -29.81 9.63 -15.43
C PRO A 346 -28.56 10.00 -16.26
N PHE A 347 -27.58 9.10 -16.35
CA PHE A 347 -26.33 9.36 -17.07
C PHE A 347 -25.84 8.11 -17.81
N LEU A 348 -25.03 8.33 -18.84
CA LEU A 348 -24.07 7.37 -19.38
C LEU A 348 -22.66 7.89 -19.13
N SER A 349 -21.72 6.99 -18.92
CA SER A 349 -20.29 7.31 -18.97
C SER A 349 -19.72 6.94 -20.34
N VAL A 350 -18.58 7.51 -20.69
CA VAL A 350 -17.96 7.34 -22.01
C VAL A 350 -16.47 7.11 -21.85
N ILE A 351 -15.92 6.18 -22.62
CA ILE A 351 -14.50 6.06 -22.90
C ILE A 351 -14.31 6.76 -24.25
N GLU A 352 -13.64 7.91 -24.23
CA GLU A 352 -13.55 8.79 -25.40
C GLU A 352 -12.58 8.24 -26.45
N ASP A 353 -11.46 7.67 -26.00
CA ASP A 353 -10.32 7.25 -26.83
C ASP A 353 -9.99 5.77 -26.57
N PRO A 354 -10.90 4.82 -26.93
CA PRO A 354 -10.78 3.42 -26.48
C PRO A 354 -9.63 2.64 -27.09
N GLU A 355 -8.90 3.19 -28.05
CA GLU A 355 -7.71 2.58 -28.63
C GLU A 355 -6.46 2.82 -27.77
N ASN A 356 -6.49 3.82 -26.88
CA ASN A 356 -5.36 4.24 -26.07
C ASN A 356 -5.19 3.41 -24.79
N ASP A 357 -3.96 3.36 -24.26
CA ASP A 357 -3.65 2.60 -23.07
C ASP A 357 -4.05 3.30 -21.76
N GLY A 358 -4.64 2.55 -20.84
CA GLY A 358 -4.88 2.98 -19.47
C GLY A 358 -5.66 4.28 -19.37
N THR A 359 -5.14 5.26 -18.65
CA THR A 359 -5.78 6.56 -18.41
C THR A 359 -5.93 7.40 -19.69
N ASP A 360 -5.10 7.15 -20.68
CA ASP A 360 -5.13 7.87 -21.97
C ASP A 360 -6.34 7.48 -22.81
N SER A 361 -7.03 6.37 -22.45
CA SER A 361 -8.35 6.03 -22.97
C SER A 361 -9.45 7.04 -22.58
N ASN A 362 -9.13 7.99 -21.68
CA ASN A 362 -9.93 9.19 -21.39
C ASN A 362 -11.35 8.89 -20.92
N TYR A 363 -11.49 8.02 -19.89
CA TYR A 363 -12.81 7.71 -19.34
C TYR A 363 -13.46 8.92 -18.67
N LYS A 364 -14.70 9.23 -19.08
CA LYS A 364 -15.52 10.32 -18.56
C LYS A 364 -16.75 9.77 -17.83
N HIS A 365 -16.76 9.94 -16.50
CA HIS A 365 -17.93 9.58 -15.71
C HIS A 365 -19.05 10.60 -15.89
N ASN A 366 -20.32 10.12 -16.03
CA ASN A 366 -21.51 10.96 -16.21
C ASN A 366 -21.39 11.90 -17.43
N ALA A 367 -20.84 11.41 -18.53
CA ALA A 367 -20.55 12.21 -19.72
C ALA A 367 -21.82 12.65 -20.45
N ILE A 368 -22.86 11.81 -20.53
CA ILE A 368 -24.13 12.12 -21.17
C ILE A 368 -25.26 12.16 -20.14
N ASN A 369 -25.95 13.30 -20.07
CA ASN A 369 -27.11 13.46 -19.22
C ASN A 369 -28.38 13.06 -19.99
N LEU A 370 -29.10 12.06 -19.50
CA LEU A 370 -30.32 11.51 -20.08
C LEU A 370 -31.60 12.28 -19.65
N GLY A 371 -31.45 13.39 -18.92
CA GLY A 371 -32.53 14.19 -18.39
C GLY A 371 -33.37 13.47 -17.35
N SER A 372 -34.65 13.29 -17.58
CA SER A 372 -35.55 12.56 -16.67
C SER A 372 -35.55 11.05 -16.88
N LYS A 373 -34.85 10.56 -17.89
CA LYS A 373 -34.74 9.14 -18.21
C LYS A 373 -33.51 8.54 -17.58
N ARG A 374 -33.42 7.23 -17.51
CA ARG A 374 -32.33 6.55 -16.77
C ARG A 374 -31.74 5.41 -17.59
N SER A 375 -30.45 5.31 -17.56
CA SER A 375 -29.76 4.07 -17.91
C SER A 375 -29.96 3.03 -16.80
N THR A 376 -29.88 1.78 -17.16
CA THR A 376 -29.90 0.63 -16.25
C THR A 376 -28.67 -0.24 -16.50
N GLN A 377 -28.77 -1.55 -16.43
CA GLN A 377 -27.63 -2.46 -16.56
C GLN A 377 -27.28 -2.78 -18.02
N GLY A 378 -28.15 -2.51 -18.98
CA GLY A 378 -28.03 -2.93 -20.38
C GLY A 378 -27.88 -1.79 -21.39
N LEU A 379 -27.29 -2.12 -22.55
CA LEU A 379 -27.21 -1.31 -23.75
C LEU A 379 -27.53 -2.21 -24.96
N PRO A 380 -28.04 -1.63 -26.07
CA PRO A 380 -28.43 -2.42 -27.26
C PRO A 380 -27.19 -3.01 -27.96
N PRO A 381 -27.10 -4.34 -28.14
CA PRO A 381 -26.06 -4.94 -28.96
C PRO A 381 -26.34 -4.73 -30.46
N PHE A 382 -25.26 -4.65 -31.23
CA PHE A 382 -25.30 -4.52 -32.68
C PHE A 382 -24.43 -5.61 -33.34
N ILE A 383 -24.53 -5.75 -34.65
CA ILE A 383 -23.64 -6.58 -35.46
C ILE A 383 -22.25 -5.97 -35.36
N ALA A 384 -21.31 -6.71 -34.79
CA ALA A 384 -19.99 -6.17 -34.36
C ALA A 384 -19.23 -5.49 -35.52
N SER A 385 -19.30 -6.05 -36.71
CA SER A 385 -18.61 -5.53 -37.90
C SER A 385 -19.09 -4.14 -38.40
N ILE A 386 -20.21 -3.61 -37.87
CA ILE A 386 -20.64 -2.21 -38.15
C ILE A 386 -19.60 -1.22 -37.62
N PHE A 387 -18.88 -1.59 -36.58
CA PHE A 387 -17.91 -0.72 -35.90
C PHE A 387 -16.47 -0.98 -36.32
N TYR A 388 -16.23 -1.82 -37.30
CA TYR A 388 -14.90 -2.14 -37.75
C TYR A 388 -14.17 -0.91 -38.31
N LEU A 389 -12.98 -0.66 -37.80
CA LEU A 389 -12.05 0.35 -38.30
C LEU A 389 -11.03 -0.30 -39.23
N ILE A 390 -10.81 0.26 -40.41
CA ILE A 390 -9.73 -0.19 -41.30
C ILE A 390 -8.37 0.04 -40.63
N GLU A 391 -7.52 -0.98 -40.65
CA GLU A 391 -6.19 -0.91 -40.07
C GLU A 391 -5.30 0.03 -40.89
N ILE A 392 -4.78 1.10 -40.22
CA ILE A 392 -3.77 2.01 -40.74
C ILE A 392 -2.50 1.80 -39.95
N LYS A 393 -1.38 1.56 -40.62
CA LYS A 393 -0.05 1.34 -40.00
C LYS A 393 0.95 2.39 -40.39
N ASN A 394 1.81 2.77 -39.47
CA ASN A 394 3.04 3.45 -39.77
C ASN A 394 4.03 2.44 -40.35
N GLN A 395 4.53 2.70 -41.56
CA GLN A 395 5.41 1.79 -42.30
C GLN A 395 6.78 1.60 -41.59
N GLU A 396 7.23 2.58 -40.79
CA GLU A 396 8.55 2.58 -40.16
C GLU A 396 8.67 1.58 -39.02
N ASN A 397 7.61 1.43 -38.23
CA ASN A 397 7.61 0.57 -37.03
C ASN A 397 6.50 -0.51 -37.03
N ASP A 398 5.70 -0.59 -38.11
CA ASP A 398 4.55 -1.51 -38.29
C ASP A 398 3.46 -1.33 -37.20
N GLU A 399 3.44 -0.17 -36.54
CA GLU A 399 2.49 0.18 -35.48
C GLU A 399 1.11 0.54 -36.07
N ILE A 400 0.04 0.01 -35.49
CA ILE A 400 -1.33 0.37 -35.84
C ILE A 400 -1.64 1.72 -35.21
N ILE A 401 -1.98 2.68 -36.05
CA ILE A 401 -2.26 4.07 -35.65
C ILE A 401 -3.73 4.47 -35.87
N THR A 402 -4.57 3.54 -36.26
CA THR A 402 -5.99 3.80 -36.51
C THR A 402 -6.66 4.35 -35.24
N ASN A 403 -7.32 5.48 -35.38
CA ASN A 403 -8.02 6.21 -34.32
C ASN A 403 -7.13 6.64 -33.16
N GLN A 404 -5.82 6.88 -33.43
CA GLN A 404 -4.83 7.32 -32.46
C GLN A 404 -4.31 8.71 -32.77
N ASN A 405 -3.77 9.38 -31.75
CA ASN A 405 -2.95 10.57 -31.88
C ASN A 405 -1.49 10.14 -31.96
N ILE A 406 -0.78 10.58 -32.99
CA ILE A 406 0.63 10.21 -33.20
C ILE A 406 1.51 11.45 -33.22
N ASN A 407 2.67 11.31 -32.59
CA ASN A 407 3.67 12.36 -32.53
C ASN A 407 4.72 12.14 -33.62
N LEU A 408 4.94 13.13 -34.49
CA LEU A 408 5.88 13.06 -35.59
C LEU A 408 6.92 14.17 -35.50
N CYS A 409 8.11 13.90 -36.02
CA CYS A 409 9.24 14.82 -35.90
C CYS A 409 9.37 15.70 -37.15
N LEU A 410 9.43 17.01 -36.93
CA LEU A 410 9.58 18.01 -37.99
C LEU A 410 10.74 17.65 -38.96
N GLY A 411 10.48 17.75 -40.24
CA GLY A 411 11.48 17.53 -41.28
C GLY A 411 11.61 16.09 -41.76
N ASN A 412 11.05 15.10 -41.06
CA ASN A 412 11.14 13.69 -41.44
C ASN A 412 10.11 13.32 -42.51
N ASN A 413 10.27 12.15 -43.12
CA ASN A 413 9.33 11.55 -44.05
C ASN A 413 8.58 10.42 -43.32
N TYR A 414 7.27 10.32 -43.55
CA TYR A 414 6.43 9.26 -42.96
C TYR A 414 5.53 8.66 -44.06
N THR A 415 5.37 7.33 -43.99
CA THR A 415 4.48 6.61 -44.90
C THR A 415 3.52 5.77 -44.09
N PHE A 416 2.22 5.95 -44.35
CA PHE A 416 1.12 5.23 -43.73
C PHE A 416 0.51 4.26 -44.73
N ASN A 417 0.38 2.99 -44.31
CA ASN A 417 -0.17 1.92 -45.14
C ASN A 417 -1.47 1.41 -44.53
N THR A 418 -2.40 0.98 -45.38
CA THR A 418 -3.58 0.23 -44.95
C THR A 418 -3.36 -1.27 -45.09
N GLU A 419 -4.19 -2.05 -44.43
CA GLU A 419 -4.27 -3.48 -44.65
C GLU A 419 -4.58 -3.86 -46.10
N ASN A 420 -4.38 -5.14 -46.44
CA ASN A 420 -4.74 -5.67 -47.76
C ASN A 420 -6.22 -6.01 -47.81
N LEU A 421 -6.99 -5.25 -48.57
CA LEU A 421 -8.38 -5.53 -48.84
C LEU A 421 -8.52 -6.35 -50.15
N PRO A 422 -9.51 -7.29 -50.25
CA PRO A 422 -9.79 -8.02 -51.49
C PRO A 422 -10.38 -7.11 -52.56
N GLY A 423 -10.42 -7.58 -53.79
CA GLY A 423 -11.07 -6.86 -54.91
C GLY A 423 -10.32 -5.59 -55.37
N ASN A 424 -11.05 -4.56 -55.74
CA ASN A 424 -10.52 -3.30 -56.26
C ASN A 424 -10.98 -2.14 -55.34
N PRO A 425 -10.38 -1.96 -54.15
CA PRO A 425 -10.74 -0.88 -53.22
C PRO A 425 -10.36 0.49 -53.79
N ILE A 426 -11.22 1.46 -53.60
CA ILE A 426 -11.00 2.87 -53.92
C ILE A 426 -10.68 3.62 -52.65
N PHE A 427 -9.47 4.15 -52.57
CA PHE A 427 -8.97 4.86 -51.38
C PHE A 427 -9.21 6.37 -51.55
N ASN A 428 -9.57 7.05 -50.46
CA ASN A 428 -9.67 8.49 -50.36
C ASN A 428 -9.09 8.96 -49.03
N TRP A 429 -7.88 9.50 -49.05
CA TRP A 429 -7.26 10.15 -47.92
C TRP A 429 -7.62 11.62 -47.91
N GLU A 430 -8.13 12.11 -46.80
CA GLU A 430 -8.51 13.49 -46.60
C GLU A 430 -7.77 14.14 -45.45
N PHE A 431 -7.37 15.39 -45.65
CA PHE A 431 -6.84 16.27 -44.63
C PHE A 431 -7.57 17.60 -44.68
N ASN A 432 -8.14 18.09 -43.57
CA ASN A 432 -8.94 19.30 -43.50
C ASN A 432 -10.07 19.35 -44.55
N GLY A 433 -10.72 18.21 -44.80
CA GLY A 433 -11.85 18.09 -45.73
C GLY A 433 -11.46 18.15 -47.23
N SER A 434 -10.16 18.00 -47.51
CA SER A 434 -9.65 17.96 -48.90
C SER A 434 -8.94 16.63 -49.16
N THR A 435 -9.27 15.98 -50.31
CA THR A 435 -8.58 14.78 -50.74
C THR A 435 -7.10 15.07 -51.00
N ILE A 436 -6.22 14.34 -50.35
CA ILE A 436 -4.74 14.49 -50.46
C ILE A 436 -4.08 13.31 -51.16
N ALA A 437 -4.69 12.12 -51.13
CA ALA A 437 -4.20 10.95 -51.84
C ALA A 437 -5.36 9.98 -52.15
N THR A 438 -5.22 9.17 -53.22
CA THR A 438 -6.16 8.10 -53.63
C THR A 438 -5.45 6.74 -53.78
N THR A 439 -4.33 6.59 -53.18
CA THR A 439 -3.52 5.38 -53.19
C THR A 439 -3.70 4.60 -51.85
N LYS A 440 -3.35 3.31 -51.87
CA LYS A 440 -3.33 2.48 -50.65
C LYS A 440 -2.49 3.08 -49.53
N SER A 441 -1.40 3.74 -49.90
CA SER A 441 -0.47 4.37 -48.97
C SER A 441 -0.54 5.87 -49.04
N LEU A 442 -0.40 6.57 -47.93
CA LEU A 442 -0.19 8.02 -47.85
C LEU A 442 1.24 8.28 -47.40
N THR A 443 2.00 9.08 -48.21
CA THR A 443 3.34 9.52 -47.86
C THR A 443 3.35 11.04 -47.62
N ILE A 444 3.82 11.47 -46.44
CA ILE A 444 4.09 12.87 -46.11
C ILE A 444 5.56 13.07 -46.06
N SER A 445 6.12 13.87 -47.02
CA SER A 445 7.57 14.11 -47.08
C SER A 445 7.94 15.44 -46.42
N ASN A 446 9.04 15.48 -45.67
CA ASN A 446 9.54 16.68 -44.99
C ASN A 446 8.43 17.39 -44.19
N ILE A 447 7.84 16.63 -43.24
CA ILE A 447 6.67 17.07 -42.50
C ILE A 447 6.86 18.42 -41.82
N GLN A 448 5.86 19.28 -41.90
CA GLN A 448 5.84 20.63 -41.35
C GLN A 448 4.77 20.77 -40.27
N LYS A 449 4.86 21.82 -39.44
CA LYS A 449 3.83 22.14 -38.44
C LYS A 449 2.42 22.30 -39.03
N SER A 450 2.33 22.66 -40.31
CA SER A 450 1.06 22.78 -41.05
C SER A 450 0.39 21.45 -41.37
N ASP A 451 1.14 20.35 -41.23
CA ASP A 451 0.65 19.00 -41.51
C ASP A 451 0.06 18.36 -40.26
N ALA A 452 0.11 19.06 -39.09
CA ALA A 452 -0.57 18.66 -37.89
C ALA A 452 -2.08 18.74 -38.01
N GLY A 453 -2.83 17.72 -37.54
CA GLY A 453 -4.27 17.65 -37.55
C GLY A 453 -4.82 16.30 -37.93
N LEU A 454 -6.12 16.27 -38.18
CA LEU A 454 -6.89 15.04 -38.39
C LEU A 454 -6.81 14.57 -39.86
N TYR A 455 -6.39 13.34 -40.05
CA TYR A 455 -6.36 12.60 -41.30
C TYR A 455 -7.50 11.58 -41.31
N ASN A 456 -8.32 11.58 -42.34
CA ASN A 456 -9.38 10.60 -42.53
C ASN A 456 -9.06 9.73 -43.74
N LEU A 457 -9.40 8.48 -43.65
CA LEU A 457 -9.37 7.52 -44.72
C LEU A 457 -10.76 6.95 -44.93
N GLU A 458 -11.25 7.03 -46.18
CA GLU A 458 -12.40 6.26 -46.59
C GLU A 458 -11.98 5.28 -47.70
N VAL A 459 -12.44 4.03 -47.58
CA VAL A 459 -12.18 3.02 -48.60
C VAL A 459 -13.49 2.42 -49.03
N ASP A 460 -13.85 2.69 -50.31
CA ASP A 460 -15.02 2.09 -50.92
C ASP A 460 -14.62 0.79 -51.62
N LEU A 461 -15.17 -0.30 -51.10
CA LEU A 461 -14.94 -1.66 -51.61
C LEU A 461 -16.26 -2.25 -52.08
N VAL A 462 -16.32 -2.59 -53.34
CA VAL A 462 -17.41 -3.44 -53.84
C VAL A 462 -17.04 -4.90 -53.58
N ASP A 463 -17.78 -5.57 -52.71
CA ASP A 463 -17.56 -6.99 -52.41
C ASP A 463 -17.88 -7.90 -53.62
N ASP A 464 -17.55 -9.17 -53.52
CA ASP A 464 -17.77 -10.16 -54.58
C ASP A 464 -19.27 -10.35 -54.94
N CYS A 465 -20.16 -9.82 -54.10
CA CYS A 465 -21.61 -9.82 -54.35
C CYS A 465 -22.13 -8.52 -54.96
N GLY A 466 -21.28 -7.57 -55.24
CA GLY A 466 -21.61 -6.27 -55.80
C GLY A 466 -22.22 -5.27 -54.81
N LYS A 467 -22.08 -5.49 -53.49
CA LYS A 467 -22.46 -4.59 -52.41
C LYS A 467 -21.29 -3.66 -52.12
N SER A 468 -21.56 -2.35 -52.14
CA SER A 468 -20.55 -1.38 -51.64
C SER A 468 -20.46 -1.44 -50.11
N ILE A 469 -19.23 -1.60 -49.61
CA ILE A 469 -18.89 -1.55 -48.21
C ILE A 469 -17.94 -0.37 -48.03
N LEU A 470 -18.30 0.57 -47.17
CA LEU A 470 -17.48 1.73 -46.87
C LEU A 470 -16.69 1.45 -45.57
N TYR A 471 -15.39 1.26 -45.69
CA TYR A 471 -14.49 1.20 -44.53
C TYR A 471 -13.99 2.60 -44.22
N LYS A 472 -13.82 2.87 -42.91
CA LYS A 472 -13.32 4.15 -42.41
C LYS A 472 -12.13 3.92 -41.47
N GLY A 473 -11.21 4.87 -41.51
CA GLY A 473 -10.10 4.97 -40.57
C GLY A 473 -9.73 6.44 -40.37
N LYS A 474 -9.14 6.77 -39.25
CA LYS A 474 -8.64 8.13 -38.99
C LYS A 474 -7.46 8.04 -38.04
N PHE A 475 -6.61 9.07 -38.02
CA PHE A 475 -5.60 9.33 -37.03
C PHE A 475 -5.31 10.82 -36.98
N GLU A 476 -4.75 11.30 -35.89
CA GLU A 476 -4.37 12.70 -35.72
C GLU A 476 -2.87 12.82 -35.59
N ILE A 477 -2.29 13.79 -36.27
CA ILE A 477 -0.85 14.07 -36.25
C ILE A 477 -0.60 15.30 -35.38
N GLU A 478 0.33 15.17 -34.41
CA GLU A 478 1.01 16.29 -33.79
C GLU A 478 2.47 16.33 -34.26
N VAL A 479 2.98 17.54 -34.64
CA VAL A 479 4.33 17.72 -35.17
C VAL A 479 5.21 18.43 -34.13
N TYR A 480 6.28 17.80 -33.76
CA TYR A 480 7.22 18.27 -32.73
C TYR A 480 8.56 18.64 -33.35
N ASP A 481 9.22 19.66 -32.78
CA ASP A 481 10.61 19.99 -33.08
C ASP A 481 11.49 18.95 -32.37
N PRO A 482 12.54 18.42 -33.05
CA PRO A 482 13.53 17.61 -32.34
C PRO A 482 14.28 18.45 -31.31
N PRO A 483 14.74 17.86 -30.20
CA PRO A 483 15.56 18.56 -29.21
C PRO A 483 16.77 19.27 -29.86
N THR A 484 17.16 20.41 -29.31
CA THR A 484 18.36 21.08 -29.78
C THR A 484 19.62 20.31 -29.33
N ALA A 485 20.42 19.84 -30.28
CA ALA A 485 21.69 19.21 -29.93
C ALA A 485 22.64 20.24 -29.27
N PRO A 486 23.28 19.90 -28.15
CA PRO A 486 24.28 20.77 -27.54
C PRO A 486 25.52 20.92 -28.44
N PRO A 487 26.34 21.97 -28.24
CA PRO A 487 27.69 21.98 -28.79
C PRO A 487 28.45 20.73 -28.34
N THR A 488 29.58 20.40 -29.00
CA THR A 488 30.43 19.28 -28.57
C THR A 488 30.78 19.43 -27.08
N ILE A 489 30.42 18.47 -26.29
CA ILE A 489 30.71 18.41 -24.84
C ILE A 489 32.13 17.87 -24.68
N ILE A 490 32.93 18.55 -23.87
CA ILE A 490 34.28 18.08 -23.51
C ILE A 490 34.21 17.51 -22.09
N TYR A 491 34.61 16.26 -21.94
CA TYR A 491 34.69 15.62 -20.64
C TYR A 491 36.12 15.21 -20.29
N ASP A 492 36.79 16.08 -19.54
CA ASP A 492 38.13 15.82 -19.02
C ASP A 492 38.06 15.10 -17.67
N GLN A 493 38.74 13.97 -17.55
CA GLN A 493 38.78 13.14 -16.34
C GLN A 493 40.24 12.98 -15.87
N CYS A 494 40.43 13.00 -14.52
CA CYS A 494 41.71 12.64 -13.93
C CYS A 494 41.88 11.11 -13.97
N ASP A 495 42.97 10.66 -14.53
CA ASP A 495 43.38 9.27 -14.54
C ASP A 495 44.16 8.99 -13.25
N VAL A 496 43.54 8.20 -12.34
CA VAL A 496 44.08 7.91 -11.01
C VAL A 496 43.93 6.42 -10.64
N ASP A 497 43.71 5.57 -11.65
CA ASP A 497 43.68 4.14 -11.43
C ASP A 497 45.08 3.55 -11.17
N GLU A 498 45.19 2.21 -11.11
CA GLU A 498 46.45 1.52 -10.80
C GLU A 498 47.56 1.85 -11.83
N ASN A 499 47.19 2.27 -13.05
CA ASN A 499 48.13 2.63 -14.12
C ASN A 499 47.90 4.05 -14.66
N SER A 500 47.90 5.04 -13.79
CA SER A 500 47.59 6.46 -14.03
C SER A 500 48.36 7.16 -15.14
N LEU A 501 49.15 6.42 -15.90
CA LEU A 501 49.98 6.94 -17.03
C LEU A 501 49.59 6.42 -18.41
N ASP A 502 48.60 5.52 -18.51
CA ASP A 502 48.23 4.93 -19.78
C ASP A 502 47.12 5.68 -20.53
N GLY A 503 46.52 6.66 -19.87
CA GLY A 503 45.47 7.48 -20.44
C GLY A 503 44.17 6.73 -20.66
N ILE A 504 43.97 5.62 -19.96
CA ILE A 504 42.72 4.85 -19.94
C ILE A 504 42.12 4.96 -18.54
N THR A 505 40.94 5.48 -18.41
CA THR A 505 40.30 5.64 -17.10
C THR A 505 38.79 5.40 -17.15
N LEU A 506 38.17 5.42 -16.01
CA LEU A 506 36.75 5.21 -15.81
C LEU A 506 35.99 6.54 -15.89
N PHE A 507 34.99 6.62 -16.77
CA PHE A 507 34.13 7.78 -16.99
C PHE A 507 32.70 7.47 -16.51
N ASN A 508 32.11 8.38 -15.75
CA ASN A 508 30.69 8.42 -15.52
C ASN A 508 30.03 9.38 -16.53
N LEU A 509 29.63 8.87 -17.69
CA LEU A 509 28.99 9.68 -18.73
C LEU A 509 27.72 10.37 -18.26
N ASN A 510 27.02 9.75 -17.29
CA ASN A 510 25.81 10.32 -16.70
C ASN A 510 26.09 11.60 -15.90
N SER A 511 27.33 11.85 -15.47
CA SER A 511 27.71 13.11 -14.80
C SER A 511 27.54 14.33 -15.69
N LYS A 512 27.46 14.13 -17.02
CA LYS A 512 27.27 15.17 -18.03
C LYS A 512 25.82 15.35 -18.48
N LEU A 513 24.86 14.56 -17.96
CA LEU A 513 23.46 14.64 -18.39
C LEU A 513 22.87 16.03 -18.20
N SER A 514 23.15 16.70 -17.10
CA SER A 514 22.65 18.06 -16.84
C SER A 514 23.17 19.09 -17.86
N GLU A 515 24.43 18.96 -18.30
CA GLU A 515 25.05 19.79 -19.33
C GLU A 515 24.46 19.46 -20.72
N ILE A 516 24.32 18.17 -21.04
CA ILE A 516 23.76 17.69 -22.31
C ILE A 516 22.31 18.12 -22.48
N THR A 517 21.50 17.99 -21.45
CA THR A 517 20.06 18.27 -21.48
C THR A 517 19.70 19.70 -21.09
N ASN A 518 20.68 20.51 -20.65
CA ASN A 518 20.46 21.82 -20.05
C ASN A 518 19.47 21.76 -18.87
N ASN A 519 19.59 20.72 -18.04
CA ASN A 519 18.70 20.38 -16.91
C ASN A 519 17.23 20.10 -17.29
N ASN A 520 16.93 19.80 -18.56
CA ASN A 520 15.60 19.39 -18.97
C ASN A 520 15.39 17.91 -18.67
N THR A 521 14.48 17.61 -17.76
CA THR A 521 14.14 16.24 -17.31
C THR A 521 13.28 15.46 -18.31
N ASP A 522 12.69 16.16 -19.30
CA ASP A 522 11.87 15.54 -20.32
C ASP A 522 12.71 14.95 -21.47
N LEU A 523 14.03 15.18 -21.44
CA LEU A 523 14.96 14.58 -22.36
C LEU A 523 15.57 13.29 -21.80
N GLU A 524 15.78 12.32 -22.67
CA GLU A 524 16.52 11.10 -22.45
C GLU A 524 17.78 11.12 -23.32
N VAL A 525 18.89 10.63 -22.77
CA VAL A 525 20.17 10.57 -23.50
C VAL A 525 20.70 9.15 -23.52
N LEU A 526 20.94 8.64 -24.72
CA LEU A 526 21.68 7.39 -24.94
C LEU A 526 23.07 7.70 -25.48
N PHE A 527 24.04 6.97 -24.97
CA PHE A 527 25.46 7.13 -25.34
C PHE A 527 25.90 5.98 -26.25
N PHE A 528 26.63 6.27 -27.31
CA PHE A 528 27.17 5.29 -28.25
C PHE A 528 28.67 5.48 -28.43
N ALA A 529 29.42 4.38 -28.39
CA ALA A 529 30.88 4.42 -28.48
C ALA A 529 31.40 4.84 -29.86
N SER A 530 30.58 4.77 -30.90
CA SER A 530 30.89 5.16 -32.27
C SER A 530 29.62 5.44 -33.09
N GLU A 531 29.79 6.11 -34.27
CA GLU A 531 28.71 6.25 -35.24
C GLU A 531 28.17 4.90 -35.72
N ASN A 532 29.03 3.91 -35.92
CA ASN A 532 28.61 2.57 -36.30
C ASN A 532 27.75 1.88 -35.22
N ASP A 533 28.03 2.13 -33.92
CA ASP A 533 27.21 1.58 -32.84
C ASP A 533 25.85 2.31 -32.78
N PHE A 534 25.82 3.60 -33.05
CA PHE A 534 24.57 4.35 -33.19
C PHE A 534 23.71 3.84 -34.35
N GLU A 535 24.30 3.63 -35.53
CA GLU A 535 23.57 3.09 -36.71
C GLU A 535 23.02 1.68 -36.48
N ASN A 536 23.66 0.88 -35.62
CA ASN A 536 23.25 -0.49 -35.26
C ASN A 536 22.43 -0.54 -33.98
N ASP A 537 22.02 0.60 -33.40
CA ASP A 537 21.28 0.74 -32.15
C ASP A 537 21.89 -0.05 -30.98
N LYS A 538 23.21 0.11 -30.81
CA LYS A 538 23.99 -0.53 -29.72
C LYS A 538 24.50 0.50 -28.73
N PRO A 539 23.66 0.98 -27.82
CA PRO A 539 24.09 1.95 -26.83
C PRO A 539 25.05 1.33 -25.80
N ILE A 540 25.87 2.18 -25.20
CA ILE A 540 26.71 1.82 -24.06
C ILE A 540 25.82 1.30 -22.93
N THR A 541 26.02 0.07 -22.51
CA THR A 541 25.15 -0.61 -21.54
C THR A 541 25.31 -0.10 -20.10
N ASN A 542 26.49 0.40 -19.75
CA ASN A 542 26.78 0.99 -18.44
C ASN A 542 27.45 2.36 -18.59
N PRO A 543 26.71 3.44 -18.87
CA PRO A 543 27.29 4.77 -19.05
C PRO A 543 27.81 5.38 -17.74
N SER A 544 27.43 4.85 -16.58
CA SER A 544 27.96 5.28 -15.28
C SER A 544 29.35 4.73 -14.98
N GLU A 545 29.80 3.69 -15.69
CA GLU A 545 31.10 3.03 -15.48
C GLU A 545 31.74 2.68 -16.83
N TYR A 546 31.95 3.69 -17.67
CA TYR A 546 32.50 3.51 -19.01
C TYR A 546 34.03 3.66 -19.01
N ILE A 547 34.73 2.58 -19.38
CA ILE A 547 36.19 2.58 -19.50
C ILE A 547 36.56 2.97 -20.94
N SER A 548 37.39 4.01 -21.09
CA SER A 548 37.84 4.46 -22.40
C SER A 548 39.23 5.14 -22.34
N ALA A 549 39.89 5.13 -23.48
CA ALA A 549 41.12 5.88 -23.70
C ALA A 549 40.82 7.37 -23.96
N SER A 550 41.82 8.22 -23.69
CA SER A 550 41.79 9.63 -24.05
C SER A 550 41.57 9.91 -25.54
N ASN A 551 40.97 11.04 -25.89
CA ASN A 551 40.63 11.47 -27.25
C ASN A 551 39.61 10.55 -27.97
N SER A 552 38.68 9.97 -27.24
CA SER A 552 37.57 9.21 -27.82
C SER A 552 36.34 10.09 -27.99
N ASN A 553 35.58 9.86 -29.07
CA ASN A 553 34.30 10.55 -29.32
C ASN A 553 33.11 9.63 -29.00
N ILE A 554 32.22 10.12 -28.17
CA ILE A 554 30.93 9.45 -27.84
C ILE A 554 29.84 10.16 -28.64
N VAL A 555 28.99 9.38 -29.31
CA VAL A 555 27.80 9.88 -29.98
C VAL A 555 26.63 9.90 -28.98
N LEU A 556 25.91 11.01 -28.93
CA LEU A 556 24.77 11.25 -28.05
C LEU A 556 23.52 11.22 -28.88
N LYS A 557 22.55 10.35 -28.51
CA LYS A 557 21.17 10.42 -28.99
C LYS A 557 20.32 11.07 -27.91
N ILE A 558 19.82 12.25 -28.18
CA ILE A 558 19.04 13.05 -27.22
C ILE A 558 17.60 13.00 -27.67
N THR A 559 16.73 12.34 -26.91
CA THR A 559 15.34 12.05 -27.26
C THR A 559 14.40 12.80 -26.33
N ASP A 560 13.42 13.48 -26.87
CA ASP A 560 12.29 14.03 -26.11
C ASP A 560 11.31 12.90 -25.77
N LYS A 561 11.01 12.70 -24.49
CA LYS A 561 10.19 11.58 -23.98
C LYS A 561 8.71 11.65 -24.39
N ILE A 562 8.23 12.84 -24.73
CA ILE A 562 6.83 13.05 -25.12
C ILE A 562 6.65 12.74 -26.59
N SER A 563 7.51 13.34 -27.43
CA SER A 563 7.40 13.26 -28.88
C SER A 563 8.17 12.09 -29.50
N ASN A 564 9.11 11.48 -28.76
CA ASN A 564 10.13 10.54 -29.26
C ASN A 564 11.04 11.12 -30.35
N CYS A 565 11.00 12.44 -30.57
CA CYS A 565 11.89 13.10 -31.51
C CYS A 565 13.30 13.19 -30.89
N PHE A 566 14.32 12.96 -31.71
CA PHE A 566 15.69 12.99 -31.23
C PHE A 566 16.58 13.87 -32.10
N SER A 567 17.69 14.28 -31.51
CA SER A 567 18.84 14.88 -32.17
C SER A 567 20.13 14.14 -31.82
N ILE A 568 21.16 14.34 -32.64
CA ILE A 568 22.48 13.73 -32.44
C ILE A 568 23.45 14.81 -31.99
N GLY A 569 24.19 14.55 -30.91
CA GLY A 569 25.28 15.35 -30.38
C GLY A 569 26.56 14.53 -30.30
N THR A 570 27.66 15.20 -29.92
CA THR A 570 28.95 14.54 -29.70
C THR A 570 29.56 14.97 -28.36
N MET A 571 30.24 14.03 -27.70
CA MET A 571 31.03 14.27 -26.50
C MET A 571 32.44 13.73 -26.70
N GLU A 572 33.43 14.59 -26.55
CA GLU A 572 34.86 14.23 -26.54
C GLU A 572 35.29 13.94 -25.11
N ILE A 573 35.86 12.76 -24.87
CA ILE A 573 36.37 12.35 -23.57
C ILE A 573 37.89 12.31 -23.56
N ASN A 574 38.50 12.89 -22.49
CA ASN A 574 39.93 12.98 -22.31
C ASN A 574 40.36 12.49 -20.94
N ALA A 575 41.35 11.62 -20.86
CA ALA A 575 41.96 11.14 -19.63
C ALA A 575 43.33 11.82 -19.42
N TYR A 576 43.52 12.48 -18.30
CA TYR A 576 44.77 13.14 -17.95
C TYR A 576 45.45 12.40 -16.79
N PRO A 577 46.71 11.93 -16.99
CA PRO A 577 47.52 11.35 -15.91
C PRO A 577 47.62 12.28 -14.70
N THR A 578 47.24 11.82 -13.54
CA THR A 578 47.13 12.69 -12.36
C THR A 578 47.65 11.97 -11.13
N SER A 579 48.53 12.63 -10.35
CA SER A 579 48.99 12.13 -9.05
C SER A 579 48.02 12.48 -7.95
N LEU A 580 47.89 11.61 -6.96
CA LEU A 580 47.04 11.82 -5.83
C LEU A 580 47.71 12.68 -4.76
N ASP A 581 47.21 13.91 -4.55
CA ASP A 581 47.72 14.80 -3.50
C ASP A 581 47.33 14.31 -2.11
N VAL A 582 48.18 14.50 -1.12
CA VAL A 582 47.90 14.14 0.27
C VAL A 582 47.68 15.39 1.09
N TYR A 583 46.47 15.60 1.58
CA TYR A 583 46.14 16.72 2.47
C TYR A 583 46.32 16.33 3.95
N GLU A 584 46.41 17.32 4.81
CA GLU A 584 46.49 17.11 6.27
C GLU A 584 45.30 16.30 6.80
N SER A 585 45.57 15.37 7.71
CA SER A 585 44.54 14.58 8.39
C SER A 585 43.61 15.48 9.21
N HIS A 586 42.38 15.06 9.36
CA HIS A 586 41.37 15.75 10.18
C HIS A 586 41.11 14.94 11.44
N TYR A 587 41.34 15.52 12.63
CA TYR A 587 41.25 14.85 13.91
C TYR A 587 40.04 15.34 14.66
N LEU A 588 39.25 14.45 15.21
CA LEU A 588 38.10 14.74 16.06
C LEU A 588 37.96 13.72 17.20
N CYS A 589 37.35 14.13 18.29
CA CYS A 589 36.92 13.17 19.29
C CYS A 589 35.75 12.35 18.78
N GLU A 590 35.68 11.08 19.13
CA GLU A 590 34.51 10.27 18.84
C GLU A 590 33.24 10.86 19.45
N ASN A 591 32.07 10.53 18.88
CA ASN A 591 30.80 10.93 19.44
C ASN A 591 30.54 10.15 20.75
N ASP A 592 30.19 10.88 21.82
CA ASP A 592 29.72 10.24 23.02
C ASP A 592 28.26 9.78 22.84
N LEU A 593 28.00 8.46 22.89
CA LEU A 593 26.67 7.87 22.84
C LEU A 593 25.96 7.90 24.20
N GLY A 594 26.65 8.35 25.25
CA GLY A 594 26.13 8.47 26.60
C GLY A 594 25.22 9.68 26.86
N ILE A 595 24.88 10.48 25.86
CA ILE A 595 23.98 11.63 26.03
C ILE A 595 22.63 11.16 26.58
N GLY A 596 22.32 11.60 27.82
CA GLY A 596 21.13 11.18 28.56
C GLY A 596 21.30 9.88 29.37
N THR A 597 22.51 9.34 29.48
CA THR A 597 22.90 8.21 30.33
C THR A 597 23.79 8.69 31.51
N ASN A 598 24.19 7.79 32.40
CA ASN A 598 25.00 8.10 33.54
C ASN A 598 26.54 8.12 33.28
N SER A 599 26.96 7.81 32.06
CA SER A 599 28.38 7.83 31.67
C SER A 599 28.57 7.96 30.16
N SER A 600 29.77 8.38 29.76
CA SER A 600 30.18 8.35 28.36
C SER A 600 30.26 6.94 27.80
N ILE A 601 29.93 6.77 26.54
CA ILE A 601 29.97 5.50 25.83
C ILE A 601 30.67 5.68 24.48
N GLU A 602 31.65 4.83 24.18
CA GLU A 602 32.34 4.81 22.88
C GLU A 602 31.39 4.55 21.73
N SER A 603 31.60 5.29 20.65
CA SER A 603 30.84 5.13 19.41
C SER A 603 31.68 4.64 18.24
N ASP A 604 32.99 4.66 18.35
CA ASP A 604 33.94 4.45 17.23
C ASP A 604 33.71 5.35 16.00
N VAL A 605 32.90 6.39 16.14
CA VAL A 605 32.56 7.34 15.08
C VAL A 605 32.59 8.78 15.59
N ALA A 606 32.82 9.72 14.69
CA ALA A 606 32.74 11.15 14.98
C ALA A 606 31.90 11.87 13.92
N GLN A 607 31.32 13.00 14.32
CA GLN A 607 30.54 13.86 13.42
C GLN A 607 31.44 14.91 12.78
N PHE A 608 31.75 14.75 11.49
CA PHE A 608 32.65 15.62 10.73
C PHE A 608 31.87 16.71 9.96
N ASP A 609 32.33 17.96 10.10
CA ASP A 609 31.92 19.08 9.23
C ASP A 609 32.81 19.14 8.00
N PHE A 610 32.34 18.60 6.90
CA PHE A 610 33.06 18.56 5.65
C PHE A 610 33.06 19.91 4.91
N GLU A 611 32.20 20.86 5.24
CA GLU A 611 32.18 22.18 4.60
C GLU A 611 33.42 23.02 5.00
N ALA A 612 33.81 22.94 6.27
CA ALA A 612 35.04 23.59 6.72
C ALA A 612 36.29 23.01 6.00
N LYS A 613 36.33 21.69 5.81
CA LYS A 613 37.41 21.02 5.08
C LYS A 613 37.45 21.38 3.59
N ARG A 614 36.28 21.41 2.94
CA ARG A 614 36.14 21.89 1.55
C ARG A 614 36.63 23.31 1.40
N ALA A 615 36.24 24.21 2.32
CA ALA A 615 36.67 25.60 2.30
C ALA A 615 38.20 25.72 2.46
N ALA A 616 38.80 24.93 3.34
CA ALA A 616 40.25 24.91 3.54
C ALA A 616 41.00 24.46 2.27
N ILE A 617 40.54 23.37 1.63
CA ILE A 617 41.11 22.87 0.36
C ILE A 617 40.92 23.93 -0.75
N LYS A 618 39.74 24.55 -0.86
CA LYS A 618 39.45 25.59 -1.84
C LYS A 618 40.39 26.79 -1.75
N THR A 619 40.86 27.13 -0.54
CA THR A 619 41.83 28.24 -0.38
C THR A 619 43.20 27.97 -1.06
N ILE A 620 43.58 26.67 -1.17
CA ILE A 620 44.83 26.28 -1.85
C ILE A 620 44.74 26.59 -3.35
N PHE A 621 43.54 26.52 -3.93
CA PHE A 621 43.27 26.74 -5.37
C PHE A 621 42.58 28.08 -5.62
N SER A 622 42.90 29.13 -4.82
CA SER A 622 42.22 30.43 -4.84
C SER A 622 42.23 31.16 -6.17
N ASN A 623 43.10 30.76 -7.11
CA ASN A 623 43.23 31.35 -8.43
C ASN A 623 42.28 30.74 -9.48
N TYR A 624 41.53 29.74 -9.15
CA TYR A 624 40.62 29.00 -10.04
C TYR A 624 39.18 29.04 -9.50
N ASP A 625 38.20 29.10 -10.40
CA ASP A 625 36.78 28.88 -10.00
C ASP A 625 36.50 27.38 -10.01
N ILE A 626 36.53 26.78 -8.82
CA ILE A 626 36.53 25.34 -8.62
C ILE A 626 35.40 24.87 -7.73
N VAL A 627 35.04 23.60 -7.92
CA VAL A 627 34.24 22.79 -7.00
C VAL A 627 35.18 21.80 -6.32
N VAL A 628 35.02 21.60 -5.02
CA VAL A 628 35.70 20.57 -4.23
C VAL A 628 34.67 19.56 -3.76
N GLU A 629 34.80 18.33 -4.23
CA GLU A 629 33.93 17.22 -3.85
C GLU A 629 34.73 16.18 -3.08
N LEU A 630 34.06 15.55 -2.12
CA LEU A 630 34.66 14.54 -1.24
C LEU A 630 33.93 13.21 -1.43
N TYR A 631 34.71 12.11 -1.41
CA TYR A 631 34.20 10.78 -1.69
C TYR A 631 34.75 9.72 -0.72
N HIS A 632 33.98 8.65 -0.52
CA HIS A 632 34.36 7.54 0.36
C HIS A 632 35.55 6.69 -0.15
N ASN A 633 35.71 6.63 -1.45
CA ASN A 633 36.77 5.84 -2.10
C ASN A 633 37.09 6.38 -3.49
N ILE A 634 38.17 5.88 -4.08
CA ILE A 634 38.66 6.33 -5.38
C ILE A 634 37.67 6.05 -6.53
N ASN A 635 36.91 4.92 -6.47
CA ASN A 635 35.92 4.61 -7.49
C ASN A 635 34.76 5.61 -7.47
N ASN A 636 34.24 5.94 -6.29
CA ASN A 636 33.21 6.96 -6.16
C ASN A 636 33.69 8.32 -6.67
N LEU A 637 34.97 8.67 -6.47
CA LEU A 637 35.58 9.88 -7.00
C LEU A 637 35.63 9.86 -8.53
N GLN A 638 36.09 8.77 -9.14
CA GLN A 638 36.16 8.64 -10.60
C GLN A 638 34.74 8.62 -11.22
N LEU A 639 33.80 7.90 -10.61
CA LEU A 639 32.42 7.81 -11.08
C LEU A 639 31.59 9.06 -10.73
N GLN A 640 32.09 9.93 -9.86
CA GLN A 640 31.35 11.09 -9.33
C GLN A 640 30.02 10.69 -8.71
N THR A 641 29.98 9.55 -8.01
CA THR A 641 28.80 8.99 -7.36
C THR A 641 28.91 9.09 -5.85
N ASN A 642 27.79 9.30 -5.18
CA ASN A 642 27.69 9.35 -3.72
C ASN A 642 28.71 10.32 -3.09
N PRO A 643 28.74 11.62 -3.48
CA PRO A 643 29.60 12.60 -2.84
C PRO A 643 29.18 12.76 -1.37
N ILE A 644 30.16 12.97 -0.52
CA ILE A 644 29.93 13.28 0.90
C ILE A 644 29.42 14.72 1.00
N LEU A 645 28.24 14.93 1.56
CA LEU A 645 27.60 16.25 1.68
C LEU A 645 27.37 16.63 3.14
N GLY A 646 27.55 17.92 3.45
CA GLY A 646 27.26 18.50 4.77
C GLY A 646 28.03 17.85 5.90
N THR A 647 27.39 17.77 7.09
CA THR A 647 27.94 17.15 8.28
C THR A 647 27.48 15.68 8.35
N GLN A 648 28.41 14.76 8.50
CA GLN A 648 28.11 13.32 8.55
C GLN A 648 28.97 12.62 9.61
N THR A 649 28.48 11.45 10.03
CA THR A 649 29.16 10.62 11.02
C THR A 649 30.00 9.55 10.34
N PHE A 650 31.28 9.49 10.70
CA PHE A 650 32.24 8.57 10.10
C PHE A 650 33.08 7.84 11.17
N PRO A 651 33.50 6.60 10.89
CA PRO A 651 34.63 5.97 11.57
C PRO A 651 35.96 6.49 11.03
N ASN A 652 37.09 6.01 11.59
CA ASN A 652 38.41 6.22 10.97
C ASN A 652 38.36 5.84 9.50
N SER A 653 38.66 6.77 8.61
CA SER A 653 38.46 6.60 7.16
C SER A 653 39.45 7.41 6.35
N GLU A 654 39.79 6.95 5.17
CA GLU A 654 40.44 7.75 4.15
C GLU A 654 39.37 8.40 3.27
N ILE A 655 39.44 9.71 3.06
CA ILE A 655 38.50 10.48 2.25
C ILE A 655 39.26 10.99 1.00
N PHE A 656 38.61 10.79 -0.14
CA PHE A 656 39.15 11.18 -1.45
C PHE A 656 38.57 12.53 -1.88
N VAL A 657 39.38 13.35 -2.51
CA VAL A 657 39.07 14.71 -2.88
C VAL A 657 39.18 14.85 -4.39
N ARG A 658 38.11 15.30 -5.04
CA ARG A 658 38.09 15.71 -6.44
C ARG A 658 37.97 17.22 -6.55
N ILE A 659 38.83 17.82 -7.32
CA ILE A 659 38.83 19.25 -7.64
C ILE A 659 38.51 19.39 -9.11
N SER A 660 37.39 20.02 -9.41
CA SER A 660 36.93 20.22 -10.78
C SER A 660 36.68 21.67 -11.11
N ASN A 661 36.70 21.99 -12.38
CA ASN A 661 36.30 23.29 -12.89
C ASN A 661 34.75 23.43 -12.66
N LYS A 662 34.35 24.60 -12.18
CA LYS A 662 32.94 24.84 -11.82
C LYS A 662 32.02 24.93 -13.04
N ASP A 663 32.51 25.40 -14.18
CA ASP A 663 31.68 25.65 -15.36
C ASP A 663 31.38 24.38 -16.15
N ASN A 664 32.35 23.46 -16.24
CA ASN A 664 32.26 22.27 -17.09
C ASN A 664 32.52 20.95 -16.37
N ASN A 665 32.73 20.98 -15.04
CA ASN A 665 33.00 19.80 -14.20
C ASN A 665 34.23 18.96 -14.63
N ASN A 666 35.11 19.51 -15.44
CA ASN A 666 36.35 18.84 -15.83
C ASN A 666 37.30 18.70 -14.64
N CYS A 667 37.97 17.56 -14.52
CA CYS A 667 38.90 17.31 -13.42
C CYS A 667 40.15 18.19 -13.53
N ILE A 668 40.57 18.83 -12.42
CA ILE A 668 41.76 19.64 -12.28
C ILE A 668 42.82 18.93 -11.45
N SER A 669 42.40 18.35 -10.33
CA SER A 669 43.30 17.63 -9.41
C SER A 669 42.48 16.64 -8.55
N VAL A 670 43.17 15.68 -7.99
CA VAL A 670 42.63 14.72 -7.03
C VAL A 670 43.57 14.60 -5.85
N GLY A 671 43.01 14.22 -4.69
CA GLY A 671 43.79 14.05 -3.49
C GLY A 671 43.07 13.18 -2.45
N LYS A 672 43.68 13.06 -1.26
CA LYS A 672 43.12 12.36 -0.15
C LYS A 672 43.56 12.91 1.21
N PHE A 673 42.81 12.62 2.24
CA PHE A 673 43.17 12.87 3.63
C PHE A 673 42.53 11.84 4.55
N ASN A 674 43.10 11.68 5.76
CA ASN A 674 42.56 10.76 6.74
C ASN A 674 41.63 11.48 7.73
N LEU A 675 40.49 10.86 8.04
CA LEU A 675 39.69 11.14 9.23
C LEU A 675 40.25 10.30 10.37
N VAL A 676 40.67 10.93 11.45
CA VAL A 676 41.24 10.26 12.61
C VAL A 676 40.39 10.56 13.83
N ILE A 677 39.88 9.51 14.48
CA ILE A 677 39.04 9.62 15.64
C ILE A 677 39.87 9.40 16.90
N ASN A 678 39.90 10.42 17.75
CA ASN A 678 40.47 10.34 19.07
C ASN A 678 39.42 9.77 20.04
N LYS A 679 39.79 8.75 20.82
CA LYS A 679 38.90 8.09 21.76
C LYS A 679 38.60 8.99 22.97
N ILE A 680 37.34 9.07 23.36
CA ILE A 680 36.97 9.71 24.62
C ILE A 680 37.44 8.86 25.82
N PRO A 681 37.85 9.49 26.95
CA PRO A 681 38.09 8.72 28.17
C PRO A 681 36.76 8.14 28.68
N LEU A 682 36.81 6.90 29.15
CA LEU A 682 35.64 6.20 29.73
C LEU A 682 35.89 5.99 31.25
N PRO A 683 35.41 6.87 32.12
CA PRO A 683 35.45 6.65 33.56
C PRO A 683 34.57 5.45 33.94
N ASN A 684 35.02 4.72 34.99
CA ASN A 684 34.16 3.71 35.61
C ASN A 684 32.81 4.34 36.01
N TYR A 685 31.73 3.58 36.00
CA TYR A 685 30.43 4.05 36.41
C TYR A 685 29.65 2.95 37.17
N MET A 686 28.69 3.36 37.98
CA MET A 686 27.78 2.44 38.67
C MET A 686 26.35 2.66 38.17
N ASN A 687 25.71 1.57 37.74
CA ASN A 687 24.29 1.59 37.28
C ASN A 687 23.30 1.71 38.43
N GLU A 688 23.69 1.38 39.66
CA GLU A 688 22.86 1.39 40.86
C GLU A 688 23.15 2.62 41.73
N GLU A 689 22.18 3.02 42.56
CA GLU A 689 22.40 4.09 43.53
C GLU A 689 23.52 3.68 44.51
N VAL A 690 24.48 4.58 44.74
CA VAL A 690 25.54 4.36 45.71
C VAL A 690 25.00 4.73 47.07
N ILE A 691 25.05 3.79 48.04
CA ILE A 691 24.44 4.01 49.34
C ILE A 691 25.49 4.56 50.30
N LEU A 692 25.21 5.74 50.84
CA LEU A 692 25.96 6.35 51.94
C LEU A 692 25.25 6.03 53.25
N CYS A 693 25.83 5.13 54.06
CA CYS A 693 25.26 4.79 55.36
C CYS A 693 25.61 5.86 56.41
N ILE A 694 24.58 6.47 57.00
CA ILE A 694 24.78 7.45 58.11
C ILE A 694 24.52 6.78 59.47
N GLY A 695 25.30 7.18 60.47
CA GLY A 695 25.17 6.62 61.82
C GLY A 695 23.94 7.17 62.55
N ASN A 696 23.54 6.48 63.67
CA ASN A 696 22.45 6.93 64.54
C ASN A 696 22.74 8.29 65.18
N ILE A 697 21.70 9.15 65.26
CA ILE A 697 21.72 10.57 65.55
C ILE A 697 22.08 10.92 67.02
N GLU A 698 22.22 9.96 67.96
CA GLU A 698 22.33 10.23 69.40
C GLU A 698 23.77 10.55 69.92
N ASP A 699 24.82 10.15 69.22
CA ASP A 699 26.17 10.45 69.63
C ASP A 699 27.14 10.77 68.48
N THR A 700 27.42 12.05 68.31
CA THR A 700 28.41 12.62 67.33
C THR A 700 28.39 12.04 65.92
N PRO A 701 28.15 12.87 64.93
CA PRO A 701 28.09 12.37 63.57
C PRO A 701 29.45 11.75 63.16
N GLN A 702 29.51 10.45 63.07
CA GLN A 702 30.54 9.81 62.24
C GLN A 702 30.16 10.03 60.76
N ILE A 703 30.92 10.88 60.15
CA ILE A 703 30.77 11.07 58.68
C ILE A 703 31.28 9.80 58.04
N TYR A 704 30.38 8.97 57.63
CA TYR A 704 30.72 7.84 56.75
C TYR A 704 30.95 8.41 55.37
N THR A 705 31.93 7.92 54.69
CA THR A 705 32.23 8.27 53.30
C THR A 705 32.04 7.04 52.43
N VAL A 706 31.56 7.21 51.21
CA VAL A 706 31.47 6.16 50.21
C VAL A 706 32.41 6.47 49.06
N GLU A 707 33.15 5.49 48.61
CA GLU A 707 34.14 5.62 47.54
C GLU A 707 33.44 5.61 46.19
N LEU A 708 33.75 6.62 45.37
CA LEU A 708 33.30 6.76 43.98
C LEU A 708 34.53 6.59 43.08
N ASP A 709 34.58 5.51 42.32
CA ASP A 709 35.71 5.20 41.45
C ASP A 709 35.37 5.59 39.99
N GLY A 710 35.92 6.70 39.53
CA GLY A 710 35.84 7.22 38.17
C GLY A 710 37.08 6.96 37.33
N ASN A 711 37.94 6.02 37.71
CA ASN A 711 39.21 5.76 37.05
C ASN A 711 39.03 5.21 35.64
N THR A 712 39.77 5.75 34.68
CA THR A 712 39.83 5.25 33.29
C THR A 712 40.91 4.18 33.10
N ASN A 713 41.77 3.97 34.08
CA ASN A 713 42.97 3.11 33.99
C ASN A 713 43.98 3.52 32.89
N ILE A 714 43.94 4.77 32.46
CA ILE A 714 44.88 5.31 31.46
C ILE A 714 45.71 6.41 32.12
N ASN A 715 47.03 6.27 32.04
CA ASN A 715 47.96 7.25 32.58
C ASN A 715 47.91 8.52 31.72
N GLY A 716 47.82 9.70 32.37
CA GLY A 716 47.83 10.99 31.70
C GLY A 716 46.45 11.59 31.51
N ASP A 717 45.40 10.88 31.85
CA ASP A 717 44.05 11.43 31.92
C ASP A 717 43.93 12.39 33.12
N GLU A 718 43.27 13.55 32.92
CA GLU A 718 43.06 14.59 33.92
C GLU A 718 41.62 14.54 34.42
N TYR A 719 41.44 14.53 35.77
CA TYR A 719 40.12 14.36 36.40
C TYR A 719 39.66 15.61 37.08
N GLN A 720 38.33 15.86 37.05
CA GLN A 720 37.66 16.86 37.86
C GLN A 720 36.31 16.33 38.32
N TRP A 721 36.10 16.28 39.64
CA TRP A 721 34.82 15.92 40.24
C TRP A 721 33.91 17.12 40.43
N TYR A 722 32.62 16.89 40.28
CA TYR A 722 31.54 17.84 40.47
C TYR A 722 30.53 17.27 41.46
N PHE A 723 29.92 18.14 42.24
CA PHE A 723 28.80 17.83 43.13
C PHE A 723 27.61 18.73 42.77
N ASN A 724 26.50 18.16 42.37
CA ASN A 724 25.29 18.87 41.89
C ASN A 724 25.67 19.97 40.84
N ASN A 725 26.43 19.59 39.83
CA ASN A 725 26.97 20.43 38.74
C ASN A 725 27.98 21.53 39.20
N MET A 726 28.43 21.54 40.43
CA MET A 726 29.45 22.48 40.92
C MET A 726 30.81 21.77 41.10
N PRO A 727 31.93 22.32 40.58
CA PRO A 727 33.21 21.68 40.71
C PRO A 727 33.64 21.60 42.20
N ILE A 728 34.10 20.43 42.60
CA ILE A 728 34.67 20.22 43.92
C ILE A 728 36.12 20.69 43.89
N ILE A 729 36.48 21.65 44.69
CA ILE A 729 37.80 22.27 44.69
C ILE A 729 38.88 21.21 45.05
N ASN A 730 39.93 21.06 44.19
CA ASN A 730 41.04 20.12 44.34
C ASN A 730 40.64 18.65 44.24
N ALA A 731 39.45 18.30 43.79
CA ALA A 731 39.04 16.90 43.57
C ALA A 731 39.46 16.46 42.14
N THR A 732 40.75 16.23 41.96
CA THR A 732 41.39 15.89 40.69
C THR A 732 41.98 14.48 40.65
N ASN A 733 41.64 13.64 41.62
CA ASN A 733 42.04 12.24 41.66
C ASN A 733 41.00 11.35 40.94
N PRO A 734 41.41 10.17 40.45
CA PRO A 734 40.46 9.24 39.79
C PRO A 734 39.35 8.74 40.73
N VAL A 735 39.63 8.77 42.06
CA VAL A 735 38.69 8.34 43.12
C VAL A 735 38.31 9.52 43.96
N HIS A 736 37.03 9.64 44.31
CA HIS A 736 36.48 10.63 45.23
C HIS A 736 35.66 9.93 46.34
N PHE A 737 35.65 10.52 47.52
CA PHE A 737 34.89 10.04 48.68
C PHE A 737 33.69 10.98 48.90
N ALA A 738 32.50 10.47 48.66
CA ALA A 738 31.28 11.21 48.89
C ALA A 738 30.89 11.24 50.36
N GLU A 739 30.57 12.42 50.88
CA GLU A 739 30.21 12.70 52.28
C GLU A 739 28.75 13.08 52.45
N LYS A 740 27.99 13.26 51.37
CA LYS A 740 26.61 13.73 51.33
C LYS A 740 25.84 13.07 50.20
N GLU A 741 24.53 12.96 50.37
CA GLU A 741 23.68 12.55 49.26
C GLU A 741 23.66 13.62 48.17
N GLY A 742 23.49 13.19 46.90
CA GLY A 742 23.42 14.04 45.73
C GLY A 742 24.05 13.44 44.51
N VAL A 743 24.11 14.20 43.45
CA VAL A 743 24.67 13.79 42.17
C VAL A 743 26.14 14.17 42.12
N TYR A 744 27.00 13.17 41.97
CA TYR A 744 28.42 13.36 41.71
C TYR A 744 28.72 13.03 40.27
N GLU A 745 29.50 13.89 39.61
CA GLU A 745 29.96 13.68 38.24
C GLU A 745 31.48 13.77 38.21
N VAL A 746 32.12 12.83 37.54
CA VAL A 746 33.53 12.96 37.18
C VAL A 746 33.65 13.26 35.70
N LYS A 747 34.33 14.34 35.35
CA LYS A 747 34.76 14.63 34.00
C LYS A 747 36.23 14.34 33.85
N VAL A 748 36.55 13.69 32.72
CA VAL A 748 37.90 13.27 32.42
C VAL A 748 38.34 13.82 31.08
N LEU A 749 39.49 14.43 31.04
CA LEU A 749 40.09 14.97 29.82
C LEU A 749 41.31 14.11 29.43
N ARG A 750 41.38 13.73 28.17
CA ARG A 750 42.48 13.02 27.54
C ARG A 750 43.14 13.86 26.48
N ASN A 751 44.42 14.12 26.61
CA ASN A 751 45.22 14.92 25.67
C ASN A 751 45.93 14.01 24.68
N TYR A 752 45.86 14.39 23.36
CA TYR A 752 46.50 13.67 22.26
C TYR A 752 47.67 14.52 21.74
N GLU A 753 48.93 14.18 22.08
CA GLU A 753 50.11 14.99 21.85
C GLU A 753 50.54 15.11 20.38
N ASN A 754 49.99 14.31 19.47
CA ASN A 754 50.49 14.24 18.08
C ASN A 754 49.72 15.09 17.08
N ASN A 755 48.82 15.98 17.52
CA ASN A 755 48.04 16.83 16.64
C ASN A 755 48.80 18.10 16.32
N THR A 756 49.58 18.12 15.23
CA THR A 756 50.31 19.27 14.75
C THR A 756 49.49 20.17 13.83
N SER A 757 48.18 19.95 13.71
CA SER A 757 47.29 20.69 12.83
C SER A 757 47.08 22.14 13.29
N THR A 758 47.17 23.07 12.38
CA THR A 758 46.97 24.51 12.61
C THR A 758 45.49 24.93 12.59
N THR A 759 44.61 23.99 12.36
CA THR A 759 43.14 24.16 12.40
C THR A 759 42.62 23.66 13.75
N SER A 760 41.52 24.22 14.28
CA SER A 760 40.88 24.01 15.57
C SER A 760 40.48 22.55 15.89
N ASP A 761 41.37 21.61 15.70
CA ASP A 761 41.14 20.18 15.85
C ASP A 761 41.23 19.80 17.32
N ASN A 762 40.31 19.00 17.80
CA ASN A 762 40.21 18.56 19.19
C ASN A 762 41.43 17.69 19.58
N SER A 763 42.44 18.35 20.15
CA SER A 763 43.55 17.63 20.75
C SER A 763 43.23 17.05 22.14
N THR A 764 42.09 17.47 22.71
CA THR A 764 41.63 17.04 24.01
C THR A 764 40.18 16.51 23.88
N CYS A 765 39.98 15.28 24.34
CA CYS A 765 38.65 14.65 24.37
C CYS A 765 38.16 14.51 25.82
N GLU A 766 36.87 14.83 26.03
CA GLU A 766 36.22 14.76 27.34
C GLU A 766 35.28 13.55 27.39
N GLY A 767 35.29 12.85 28.53
CA GLY A 767 34.31 11.85 28.92
C GLY A 767 33.84 12.08 30.33
N PHE A 768 32.73 11.49 30.72
CA PHE A 768 32.15 11.68 32.03
C PHE A 768 31.49 10.42 32.58
N SER A 769 31.30 10.40 33.91
CA SER A 769 30.46 9.40 34.60
C SER A 769 29.74 10.07 35.78
N VAL A 770 28.50 9.63 36.01
CA VAL A 770 27.60 10.17 37.03
C VAL A 770 27.30 9.11 38.08
N PHE A 771 27.42 9.47 39.35
CA PHE A 771 27.13 8.65 40.52
C PHE A 771 26.00 9.28 41.31
N ASN A 772 24.92 8.56 41.56
CA ASN A 772 23.82 9.01 42.41
C ASN A 772 24.03 8.46 43.80
N VAL A 773 24.42 9.33 44.75
CA VAL A 773 24.63 8.96 46.14
C VAL A 773 23.37 9.24 46.93
N LYS A 774 22.90 8.24 47.70
CA LYS A 774 21.69 8.30 48.48
C LYS A 774 22.00 7.88 49.93
N GLU A 775 21.54 8.67 50.87
CA GLU A 775 21.70 8.37 52.32
C GLU A 775 20.72 7.29 52.75
N SER A 776 21.20 6.42 53.60
CA SER A 776 20.40 5.41 54.31
C SER A 776 20.94 5.19 55.71
N ASN A 777 20.12 4.64 56.60
CA ASN A 777 20.56 4.36 58.00
C ASN A 777 20.05 3.04 58.54
N ILE A 778 20.71 2.56 59.59
CA ILE A 778 20.20 1.44 60.39
C ILE A 778 18.85 1.88 60.97
N PRO A 779 17.80 1.07 60.85
CA PRO A 779 16.49 1.45 61.34
C PRO A 779 16.46 1.66 62.83
N VAL A 780 15.83 2.75 63.29
CA VAL A 780 15.60 3.06 64.73
C VAL A 780 14.19 2.60 65.06
N LEU A 781 14.08 1.72 66.08
CA LEU A 781 12.81 1.17 66.50
C LEU A 781 12.67 1.22 68.02
N TYR A 782 11.65 1.93 68.48
CA TYR A 782 11.31 2.04 69.90
C TYR A 782 10.06 1.22 70.26
N SER A 783 9.85 0.93 71.53
CA SER A 783 8.65 0.23 72.01
C SER A 783 7.36 1.00 71.78
N GLU A 784 7.42 2.30 71.73
CA GLU A 784 6.29 3.22 71.37
C GLU A 784 5.89 3.15 69.91
N ASP A 785 6.76 2.69 69.06
CA ASP A 785 6.46 2.51 67.64
C ASP A 785 5.63 1.21 67.38
N ILE A 786 5.43 0.41 68.44
CA ILE A 786 4.74 -0.87 68.28
C ILE A 786 3.33 -0.79 68.86
N THR A 787 2.36 -1.13 68.08
CA THR A 787 0.96 -1.34 68.52
C THR A 787 0.63 -2.82 68.49
N ILE A 788 0.21 -3.37 69.65
CA ILE A 788 -0.15 -4.78 69.79
C ILE A 788 -1.64 -4.87 70.12
N GLN A 789 -2.37 -5.60 69.28
CA GLN A 789 -3.73 -6.01 69.59
C GLN A 789 -3.69 -7.51 69.94
N ASP A 790 -3.85 -7.83 71.25
CA ASP A 790 -3.81 -9.19 71.77
C ASP A 790 -5.11 -9.58 72.49
N ASP A 791 -5.15 -10.74 73.12
CA ASP A 791 -6.34 -11.31 73.75
C ASP A 791 -7.55 -11.43 72.77
N SER A 792 -7.24 -11.71 71.55
CA SER A 792 -8.22 -11.78 70.43
C SER A 792 -8.11 -13.14 69.67
N SER A 793 -9.04 -13.41 68.77
CA SER A 793 -8.96 -14.57 67.91
C SER A 793 -7.89 -14.42 66.80
N ASN A 794 -7.46 -13.17 66.51
CA ASN A 794 -6.38 -12.81 65.63
C ASN A 794 -5.56 -11.71 66.28
N ASN A 795 -4.45 -12.07 66.94
CA ASN A 795 -3.55 -11.07 67.51
C ASN A 795 -2.69 -10.45 66.39
N THR A 796 -2.50 -9.13 66.49
CA THR A 796 -1.71 -8.38 65.48
C THR A 796 -0.62 -7.57 66.15
N ILE A 797 0.44 -7.35 65.35
CA ILE A 797 1.53 -6.42 65.66
C ILE A 797 1.63 -5.45 64.51
N THR A 798 1.53 -4.16 64.76
CA THR A 798 1.67 -3.08 63.79
C THR A 798 2.89 -2.24 64.22
N ILE A 799 3.72 -1.90 63.25
CA ILE A 799 4.91 -1.09 63.43
C ILE A 799 4.66 0.28 62.81
N ASN A 800 4.83 1.33 63.56
CA ASN A 800 4.88 2.69 63.02
C ASN A 800 6.24 2.92 62.35
N THR A 801 6.25 3.26 61.08
CA THR A 801 7.47 3.42 60.30
C THR A 801 8.03 4.85 60.27
N ASP A 802 7.30 5.83 60.81
CA ASP A 802 7.64 7.27 60.76
C ASP A 802 8.99 7.60 61.37
N ASN A 803 9.44 6.83 62.34
CA ASN A 803 10.68 7.08 63.10
C ASN A 803 11.84 6.15 62.69
N LEU A 804 11.65 5.27 61.71
CA LEU A 804 12.67 4.28 61.32
C LEU A 804 13.92 4.92 60.72
N GLY A 805 13.81 6.05 60.05
CA GLY A 805 14.90 6.80 59.41
C GLY A 805 14.78 6.97 57.93
N LEU A 806 15.92 7.19 57.23
CA LEU A 806 16.00 7.50 55.82
C LEU A 806 16.08 6.28 54.88
N GLY A 807 16.18 5.08 55.47
CA GLY A 807 16.33 3.83 54.70
C GLY A 807 15.08 3.29 54.06
N SER A 808 15.24 2.20 53.36
CA SER A 808 14.13 1.39 52.83
C SER A 808 14.08 0.09 53.63
N TYR A 809 12.99 -0.12 54.38
CA TYR A 809 12.95 -1.14 55.41
C TYR A 809 12.07 -2.32 55.02
N GLU A 810 12.47 -3.51 55.56
CA GLU A 810 11.72 -4.74 55.52
C GLU A 810 11.60 -5.35 56.90
N PHE A 811 10.57 -6.11 57.17
CA PHE A 811 10.15 -6.56 58.49
C PHE A 811 10.08 -8.07 58.57
N ALA A 812 10.62 -8.65 59.67
CA ALA A 812 10.46 -10.06 59.93
C ALA A 812 10.11 -10.32 61.43
N LEU A 813 9.39 -11.40 61.69
CA LEU A 813 8.99 -11.79 63.04
C LEU A 813 9.66 -13.09 63.46
N ASN A 814 10.28 -13.13 64.63
CA ASN A 814 10.85 -14.28 65.31
C ASN A 814 12.06 -14.96 64.64
N ASN A 815 12.40 -14.64 63.41
CA ASN A 815 13.52 -15.26 62.73
C ASN A 815 14.28 -14.26 61.89
N PHE A 816 15.50 -13.98 62.24
CA PHE A 816 16.39 -13.08 61.52
C PHE A 816 16.69 -13.53 60.08
N ASN A 817 16.78 -14.84 59.85
CA ASN A 817 17.00 -15.44 58.52
C ASN A 817 15.69 -15.87 57.86
N GLY A 818 14.56 -15.40 58.38
CA GLY A 818 13.23 -15.70 57.83
C GLY A 818 12.87 -14.89 56.61
N ASN A 819 11.63 -15.04 56.15
CA ASN A 819 11.11 -14.22 55.09
C ASN A 819 10.82 -12.82 55.60
N TYR A 820 11.49 -11.81 55.03
CA TYR A 820 11.13 -10.41 55.27
C TYR A 820 9.99 -9.98 54.33
N GLN A 821 9.19 -9.04 54.81
CA GLN A 821 8.06 -8.45 54.09
C GLN A 821 8.12 -6.92 54.13
N ASP A 822 7.52 -6.30 53.17
CA ASP A 822 7.49 -4.82 53.10
C ASP A 822 6.44 -4.19 54.00
N GLU A 823 5.39 -4.92 54.30
CA GLU A 823 4.31 -4.47 55.14
C GLU A 823 4.71 -4.48 56.62
N PRO A 824 4.59 -3.37 57.34
CA PRO A 824 4.96 -3.26 58.79
C PRO A 824 3.84 -3.83 59.69
N PHE A 825 3.27 -4.96 59.33
CA PHE A 825 2.11 -5.54 59.99
C PHE A 825 2.17 -7.05 60.01
N PHE A 826 1.95 -7.66 61.19
CA PHE A 826 1.87 -9.10 61.36
C PHE A 826 0.53 -9.48 61.98
N GLU A 827 -0.06 -10.55 61.58
CA GLU A 827 -1.32 -11.09 62.05
C GLU A 827 -1.23 -12.57 62.45
N ASN A 828 -2.28 -13.09 63.12
CA ASN A 828 -2.35 -14.48 63.61
C ASN A 828 -1.18 -14.81 64.55
N ILE A 829 -0.77 -13.86 65.39
CA ILE A 829 0.36 -14.00 66.27
C ILE A 829 -0.06 -14.81 67.51
N PRO A 830 0.62 -15.93 67.81
CA PRO A 830 0.35 -16.68 69.06
C PRO A 830 0.72 -15.84 70.26
N ALA A 831 0.01 -16.04 71.39
CA ALA A 831 0.36 -15.38 72.62
C ALA A 831 1.75 -15.86 73.10
N GLY A 832 2.61 -14.93 73.48
CA GLY A 832 4.01 -15.23 73.82
C GLY A 832 4.95 -14.01 73.65
N PHE A 833 6.24 -14.27 73.64
CA PHE A 833 7.26 -13.29 73.38
C PHE A 833 7.69 -13.38 71.91
N HIS A 834 7.78 -12.25 71.24
CA HIS A 834 8.14 -12.19 69.83
C HIS A 834 9.26 -11.17 69.60
N LYS A 835 10.09 -11.44 68.60
CA LYS A 835 11.15 -10.52 68.16
C LYS A 835 10.80 -9.98 66.81
N ILE A 836 10.72 -8.70 66.72
CA ILE A 836 10.55 -7.95 65.50
C ILE A 836 11.94 -7.58 64.98
N TYR A 837 12.22 -7.95 63.76
CA TYR A 837 13.45 -7.52 63.05
C TYR A 837 13.07 -6.53 61.98
N VAL A 838 13.75 -5.40 61.96
CA VAL A 838 13.63 -4.39 60.91
C VAL A 838 15.00 -4.26 60.29
N LYS A 839 15.06 -4.46 59.00
CA LYS A 839 16.31 -4.46 58.23
C LYS A 839 16.26 -3.43 57.10
N ASP A 840 17.32 -2.69 56.95
CA ASP A 840 17.48 -1.77 55.80
C ASP A 840 17.82 -2.55 54.52
N LYS A 841 17.03 -2.41 53.49
CA LYS A 841 17.24 -3.02 52.18
C LYS A 841 18.47 -2.48 51.46
N ASN A 842 18.86 -1.24 51.76
CA ASN A 842 20.06 -0.61 51.22
C ASN A 842 21.36 -1.13 51.87
N GLY A 843 21.26 -2.00 52.86
CA GLY A 843 22.38 -2.70 53.42
C GLY A 843 23.08 -2.04 54.62
N CYS A 844 22.56 -0.91 55.13
CA CYS A 844 23.17 -0.20 56.28
C CYS A 844 23.04 -0.94 57.60
N GLY A 845 22.14 -1.92 57.73
CA GLY A 845 22.05 -2.76 58.92
C GLY A 845 20.61 -3.14 59.28
N PHE A 846 20.45 -3.56 60.54
CA PHE A 846 19.16 -3.96 61.06
C PHE A 846 19.03 -3.61 62.57
N THR A 847 17.79 -3.56 63.06
CA THR A 847 17.49 -3.46 64.50
C THR A 847 16.55 -4.57 64.90
N VAL A 848 16.52 -4.88 66.22
CA VAL A 848 15.64 -5.91 66.76
C VAL A 848 14.95 -5.39 68.02
N LEU A 849 13.66 -5.63 68.15
CA LEU A 849 12.88 -5.30 69.34
C LEU A 849 12.09 -6.51 69.80
N GLU A 850 12.15 -6.80 71.14
CA GLU A 850 11.28 -7.86 71.67
C GLU A 850 9.98 -7.27 72.19
N VAL A 851 8.88 -7.96 71.91
CA VAL A 851 7.53 -7.55 72.27
C VAL A 851 6.77 -8.70 72.94
N SER A 852 5.76 -8.32 73.70
CA SER A 852 4.91 -9.28 74.44
C SER A 852 3.43 -9.25 73.94
N VAL A 853 2.96 -10.41 73.51
CA VAL A 853 1.57 -10.64 73.13
C VAL A 853 0.88 -11.47 74.18
N ILE A 854 -0.04 -10.88 74.93
CA ILE A 854 -0.71 -11.54 76.08
C ILE A 854 -1.85 -12.44 75.56
N GLY A 855 -2.00 -13.61 76.25
CA GLY A 855 -3.09 -14.52 76.07
C GLY A 855 -3.61 -15.12 77.29
N PHE A 856 -4.89 -15.41 77.34
CA PHE A 856 -5.54 -16.08 78.54
C PHE A 856 -6.08 -17.45 78.11
N PRO A 857 -5.36 -18.53 78.37
CA PRO A 857 -5.79 -19.90 78.02
C PRO A 857 -7.14 -20.24 78.66
N LYS A 858 -8.07 -20.76 77.83
CA LYS A 858 -9.45 -21.15 78.26
C LYS A 858 -9.47 -22.48 79.00
N PHE A 859 -8.40 -23.28 78.91
CA PHE A 859 -8.28 -24.55 79.58
C PHE A 859 -6.82 -24.92 79.75
N PHE A 860 -6.56 -25.90 80.63
CA PHE A 860 -5.29 -26.57 80.68
C PHE A 860 -5.53 -28.05 81.07
N THR A 861 -4.49 -28.89 80.79
CA THR A 861 -4.60 -30.35 80.89
C THR A 861 -3.38 -30.93 81.64
N PRO A 862 -3.33 -30.88 82.91
CA PRO A 862 -2.15 -31.34 83.71
C PRO A 862 -2.01 -32.86 83.67
N ASN A 863 -1.51 -33.38 82.51
CA ASN A 863 -1.26 -34.82 82.29
C ASN A 863 0.24 -35.17 82.16
N ASN A 864 1.07 -34.16 82.28
CA ASN A 864 2.54 -34.24 82.20
C ASN A 864 3.09 -34.61 80.77
N ASP A 865 2.33 -34.25 79.72
CA ASP A 865 2.77 -34.41 78.31
C ASP A 865 3.56 -33.22 77.71
N GLY A 866 3.74 -32.19 78.55
CA GLY A 866 4.44 -30.96 78.15
C GLY A 866 3.59 -29.92 77.45
N ILE A 867 2.33 -30.21 77.19
CA ILE A 867 1.39 -29.35 76.58
C ILE A 867 0.22 -28.94 77.49
N ASN A 868 0.14 -27.61 77.74
CA ASN A 868 -0.90 -27.09 78.69
C ASN A 868 -0.97 -27.76 80.01
N ASP A 869 0.13 -28.28 80.63
CA ASP A 869 0.18 -28.90 81.84
C ASP A 869 -0.06 -27.99 83.09
N THR A 870 0.16 -26.71 82.81
CA THR A 870 -0.09 -25.63 83.81
C THR A 870 -0.84 -24.45 83.15
N TRP A 871 -1.70 -23.86 83.95
CA TRP A 871 -2.32 -22.62 83.53
C TRP A 871 -1.43 -21.44 83.87
N ARG A 872 -1.02 -20.73 82.88
CA ARG A 872 -0.21 -19.50 82.99
C ARG A 872 -0.65 -18.50 81.85
N ILE A 873 -0.21 -17.27 81.95
CA ILE A 873 -0.54 -16.24 80.97
C ILE A 873 0.66 -16.15 80.00
N PRO A 874 0.53 -16.71 78.80
CA PRO A 874 1.57 -16.53 77.79
C PRO A 874 1.80 -15.03 77.48
N GLY A 875 3.07 -14.66 77.31
CA GLY A 875 3.46 -13.28 77.11
C GLY A 875 3.70 -12.49 78.43
N ALA A 876 3.24 -12.93 79.53
CA ALA A 876 3.50 -12.24 80.82
C ALA A 876 4.79 -12.72 81.48
N ASN A 877 5.66 -11.78 81.79
CA ASN A 877 6.87 -11.96 82.62
C ASN A 877 7.20 -10.64 83.30
N ASN A 878 8.18 -10.67 84.22
CA ASN A 878 8.57 -9.50 84.97
C ASN A 878 9.37 -8.46 84.12
N HIS A 879 9.87 -8.87 82.98
CA HIS A 879 10.54 -7.96 82.02
C HIS A 879 9.56 -6.97 81.39
N PHE A 880 8.39 -7.46 80.97
CA PHE A 880 7.36 -6.61 80.39
C PHE A 880 6.36 -6.10 81.39
N TYR A 881 6.03 -6.90 82.40
CA TYR A 881 5.06 -6.59 83.48
C TYR A 881 5.66 -6.76 84.85
N PRO A 882 6.50 -5.79 85.33
CA PRO A 882 7.21 -5.91 86.58
C PRO A 882 6.30 -5.99 87.83
N THR A 883 5.07 -5.49 87.72
CA THR A 883 4.11 -5.59 88.79
C THR A 883 2.89 -6.37 88.27
N SER A 884 2.64 -7.52 88.80
CA SER A 884 1.53 -8.38 88.35
C SER A 884 0.86 -9.04 89.57
N ASN A 885 -0.44 -9.00 89.61
CA ASN A 885 -1.28 -9.64 90.58
C ASN A 885 -2.19 -10.71 89.89
N ILE A 886 -1.85 -11.98 89.95
CA ILE A 886 -2.56 -13.07 89.31
C ILE A 886 -3.16 -13.97 90.37
N TYR A 887 -4.47 -14.05 90.55
CA TYR A 887 -5.15 -14.88 91.53
C TYR A 887 -6.08 -15.89 90.80
N ILE A 888 -6.07 -17.15 91.32
CA ILE A 888 -6.99 -18.19 90.87
C ILE A 888 -7.99 -18.45 91.98
N PHE A 889 -9.23 -18.61 91.61
CA PHE A 889 -10.31 -18.84 92.55
C PHE A 889 -11.09 -20.11 92.21
N ASP A 890 -11.71 -20.73 93.19
CA ASP A 890 -12.71 -21.73 92.94
C ASP A 890 -14.10 -21.10 92.57
N ARG A 891 -15.06 -21.94 92.26
CA ARG A 891 -16.41 -21.47 91.78
C ARG A 891 -17.22 -20.71 92.86
N PHE A 892 -16.72 -20.71 94.12
CA PHE A 892 -17.31 -19.99 95.22
C PHE A 892 -16.57 -18.67 95.54
N GLY A 893 -15.56 -18.33 94.78
CA GLY A 893 -14.81 -17.10 94.93
C GLY A 893 -13.66 -17.20 95.96
N LYS A 894 -13.35 -18.41 96.48
CA LYS A 894 -12.25 -18.61 97.37
C LYS A 894 -10.91 -18.65 96.58
N ILE A 895 -9.93 -17.90 97.01
CA ILE A 895 -8.60 -17.91 96.37
C ILE A 895 -7.99 -19.31 96.55
N ILE A 896 -7.56 -19.91 95.48
CA ILE A 896 -6.84 -21.19 95.41
C ILE A 896 -5.33 -20.92 95.46
N THR A 897 -4.85 -20.00 94.68
CA THR A 897 -3.40 -19.68 94.63
C THR A 897 -3.24 -18.27 93.98
N SER A 898 -2.05 -17.72 94.26
CA SER A 898 -1.56 -16.56 93.51
C SER A 898 -0.42 -17.04 92.60
N LEU A 899 -0.26 -16.49 91.41
CA LEU A 899 0.79 -16.85 90.49
C LEU A 899 1.73 -15.68 90.24
N ASN A 900 2.98 -16.00 90.09
CA ASN A 900 3.97 -15.04 89.55
C ASN A 900 4.15 -15.33 88.03
N PRO A 901 4.15 -14.33 87.16
CA PRO A 901 4.29 -14.50 85.75
C PRO A 901 5.53 -15.28 85.30
N ASN A 902 6.56 -15.27 86.05
CA ASN A 902 7.86 -15.99 85.79
C ASN A 902 7.82 -17.45 86.23
N GLU A 903 6.82 -17.89 86.95
CA GLU A 903 6.71 -19.27 87.44
C GLU A 903 6.07 -20.18 86.36
N LYS A 904 6.20 -21.50 86.60
CA LYS A 904 5.70 -22.48 85.65
C LYS A 904 4.17 -22.42 85.39
N GLY A 905 3.46 -21.64 86.22
CA GLY A 905 1.99 -21.60 86.21
C GLY A 905 1.40 -22.59 87.25
N TRP A 906 0.05 -22.57 87.32
CA TRP A 906 -0.70 -23.43 88.25
C TRP A 906 -0.96 -24.82 87.67
N ASP A 907 -0.54 -25.88 88.38
CA ASP A 907 -0.64 -27.27 87.99
C ASP A 907 -1.99 -27.94 88.36
N GLY A 908 -2.98 -27.18 88.82
CA GLY A 908 -4.24 -27.71 89.22
C GLY A 908 -4.22 -28.36 90.59
N THR A 909 -3.23 -28.07 91.42
CA THR A 909 -3.19 -28.59 92.81
C THR A 909 -3.38 -27.48 93.85
N LEU A 910 -3.81 -27.83 95.09
CA LEU A 910 -3.85 -26.99 96.28
C LEU A 910 -3.20 -27.76 97.43
N ASN A 911 -2.09 -27.26 98.03
CA ASN A 911 -1.29 -27.92 99.05
C ASN A 911 -0.91 -29.38 98.70
N GLY A 912 -0.50 -29.59 97.36
CA GLY A 912 -0.17 -30.91 96.84
C GLY A 912 -1.31 -31.88 96.51
N LYS A 913 -2.54 -31.50 96.74
CA LYS A 913 -3.68 -32.29 96.46
C LYS A 913 -4.28 -31.84 95.08
N LEU A 914 -4.64 -32.84 94.26
CA LEU A 914 -5.31 -32.62 93.01
C LEU A 914 -6.68 -32.02 93.21
N LEU A 915 -6.96 -30.94 92.50
CA LEU A 915 -8.30 -30.33 92.47
C LEU A 915 -9.18 -30.92 91.31
N PRO A 916 -10.50 -30.93 91.50
CA PRO A 916 -11.44 -31.50 90.51
C PRO A 916 -11.33 -30.90 89.15
N SER A 917 -11.64 -31.65 88.07
CA SER A 917 -11.92 -31.14 86.74
C SER A 917 -13.16 -30.33 86.71
N THR A 918 -13.03 -29.01 86.62
CA THR A 918 -14.13 -28.01 86.63
C THR A 918 -13.55 -26.67 86.17
N ASP A 919 -14.38 -25.69 86.10
CA ASP A 919 -13.98 -24.35 85.87
C ASP A 919 -13.41 -23.67 87.07
N TYR A 920 -12.31 -22.89 86.88
CA TYR A 920 -11.68 -22.02 87.87
C TYR A 920 -11.68 -20.60 87.38
N TRP A 921 -11.76 -19.62 88.20
CA TRP A 921 -11.81 -18.21 87.88
C TRP A 921 -10.47 -17.58 88.16
N TYR A 922 -10.18 -16.58 87.35
CA TYR A 922 -8.93 -15.79 87.59
C TYR A 922 -9.25 -14.29 87.63
N SER A 923 -8.43 -13.61 88.42
CA SER A 923 -8.32 -12.16 88.38
C SER A 923 -6.86 -11.83 88.17
N VAL A 924 -6.57 -11.16 87.08
CA VAL A 924 -5.22 -10.79 86.59
C VAL A 924 -5.10 -9.29 86.48
N GLU A 925 -4.10 -8.72 87.09
CA GLU A 925 -3.72 -7.33 86.96
C GLU A 925 -2.26 -7.35 86.54
N LEU A 926 -1.95 -6.86 85.33
CA LEU A 926 -0.62 -6.76 84.78
C LEU A 926 -0.30 -5.24 84.66
N ILE A 927 0.82 -4.78 85.23
CA ILE A 927 1.27 -3.39 85.06
C ILE A 927 2.57 -3.40 84.31
N ASP A 928 2.61 -2.73 83.21
CA ASP A 928 3.78 -2.65 82.32
C ASP A 928 4.85 -1.68 82.89
N LYS A 929 6.02 -1.57 82.22
CA LYS A 929 7.11 -0.66 82.63
C LYS A 929 6.73 0.83 82.57
N GLN A 930 5.75 1.17 81.72
CA GLN A 930 5.24 2.54 81.55
C GLN A 930 4.14 2.86 82.55
N GLY A 931 3.74 1.85 83.43
CA GLY A 931 2.68 2.05 84.39
C GLY A 931 1.25 1.80 83.86
N ASN A 932 1.09 1.36 82.63
CA ASN A 932 -0.22 1.02 82.10
C ASN A 932 -0.75 -0.27 82.76
N THR A 933 -1.98 -0.22 83.21
CA THR A 933 -2.59 -1.35 83.94
C THR A 933 -3.57 -2.08 83.09
N ARG A 934 -3.41 -3.40 83.01
CA ARG A 934 -4.37 -4.32 82.31
C ARG A 934 -5.01 -5.22 83.33
N VAL A 935 -6.33 -5.09 83.47
CA VAL A 935 -7.09 -5.98 84.33
C VAL A 935 -7.99 -6.90 83.55
N LYS A 936 -7.90 -8.21 83.81
CA LYS A 936 -8.73 -9.24 83.23
C LYS A 936 -9.26 -10.19 84.25
N LYS A 937 -10.58 -10.42 84.18
CA LYS A 937 -11.27 -11.48 85.04
C LYS A 937 -11.94 -12.42 84.05
N GLY A 938 -11.84 -13.72 84.38
CA GLY A 938 -12.42 -14.74 83.53
C GLY A 938 -12.36 -16.09 84.23
N HIS A 939 -12.66 -17.13 83.45
CA HIS A 939 -12.56 -18.50 83.90
C HIS A 939 -11.84 -19.34 82.84
N PHE A 940 -11.34 -20.47 83.28
CA PHE A 940 -10.71 -21.50 82.51
C PHE A 940 -11.02 -22.89 83.10
N SER A 941 -11.04 -23.89 82.19
CA SER A 941 -11.33 -25.26 82.63
C SER A 941 -10.03 -26.04 83.00
N LEU A 942 -9.98 -26.66 84.07
CA LEU A 942 -9.07 -27.69 84.38
C LEU A 942 -9.68 -29.05 83.91
N ILE A 943 -8.98 -29.69 82.99
CA ILE A 943 -9.40 -30.94 82.38
C ILE A 943 -8.38 -32.03 82.76
N ARG A 944 -8.77 -33.04 83.47
CA ARG A 944 -7.96 -34.23 83.72
C ARG A 944 -8.69 -35.42 83.06
N ARG A 945 -7.97 -36.14 82.26
CA ARG A 945 -8.41 -37.44 81.71
C ARG A 945 -7.94 -38.57 82.52
#